data_5678c537083a93f0321400e64f19e159
#
_entry.id   5678c537083a93f0321400e64f19e159
#
_cell.length_a   1.000
_cell.length_b   1.000
_cell.length_c   1.000
_cell.angle_alpha   90.00
_cell.angle_beta   90.00
_cell.angle_gamma   90.00
#
_symmetry.space_group_name_H-M   'P 1'
#
loop_
_entity.id
_entity.type
_entity.pdbx_description
1 polymer ?
#
loop_
_entity_poly.entity_id
_entity_poly.type
_entity_poly.pdbx_seq_one_letter_code
_entity_poly.pdbx_strand_id
1 'polypeptide(L)'
;MKEKVNVLAKKLKPYSIPGAITLAVVLITLILKGIWPFGGNRIDYFDNMQQVAPLYAHLWDFMHGKASLWFDWYTGLGTNVSMSISAFSMLSPFNLLLYLVPRNLILESISILTAVKMVFMSVAMYALLNHKFPKLLYPVKTAFAVMYSLCGYVILYGSCFTPWMDIVALFPLLMLALDRLLTTGKKLFYIFMVALSFIINYYLSAMALIYVFLVSGVYILLLCERKEWKKHAWNLGIGTVAGMGLSCFVLIPVFMQLSGSQRGNAGGSIVSQYLGWIKGAIVTDGSMAAFQRYMMLYGLSFVLAVILIGLKKYKEDKKMCRVMACLLGIALLPMFVEGINLMWHFGSYNGYTLRNGFLIAFTLLCMGAYYAQKMFADMPLEKKYIKRQIVIAAVMCLVYAAGYLLIPQNNEIIATIFFVAVFITMFIVYLRKLKEEKDEFNVKSVLAVIAVEVFLGAFALIGPPKFYTSEAYQVGDYVQYANEAYEALDIEESATDRIVNPDISLNANYPLILRRGALSSFTAALESDTQTFAKNWGYSKYFLWLLDSGGTVFTNALFHVTEAVNQNDLDPALYTLEKSYADYDIDSKEAPQEGYKLYSANYRLPFAMTVASSFASEDLGGDWVDLHNKFYTALSGDKEPLVKGMSYSVKKSDTVLEYNTQTSGNAAVYLKIVDINNRNSDANASWLISSMHVYVNDKEVPVPTLGDVENTAYFTDYNNNLLYLGCFDNESIDIRIEYDDPWYLKVSEVSFAQLDMDKMEKLCRAYENTKCDVSYTNDSLTVKLDGSATKNYALIPVVYSKNWKVSVNGQQVQAKEIAGLFTGVKIHSGENTITMEFEPQGRKEGLLITLATLLILVVCLVIDHFKKINVPAWIQYCAVFVWLQLLNAVAVAMFLIPVIAAVPALLYQIILKIMQIL
;
A
#
# COMPACT_ATOMS: atom_id res chain seq x y z
N MET A 1 10.79 -29.98 -36.84
CA MET A 1 10.33 -29.43 -35.55
C MET A 1 11.43 -29.55 -34.49
N LYS A 2 12.03 -30.72 -34.23
CA LYS A 2 13.14 -30.92 -33.25
C LYS A 2 14.34 -29.99 -33.46
N GLU A 3 14.75 -29.75 -34.71
CA GLU A 3 15.91 -28.90 -35.05
C GLU A 3 15.62 -27.40 -34.72
N LYS A 4 14.42 -26.90 -35.05
CA LYS A 4 13.98 -25.55 -34.69
C LYS A 4 13.87 -25.37 -33.15
N VAL A 5 13.39 -26.38 -32.43
CA VAL A 5 13.34 -26.39 -30.99
C VAL A 5 14.75 -26.36 -30.38
N ASN A 6 15.69 -27.16 -30.90
CA ASN A 6 17.07 -27.16 -30.42
C ASN A 6 17.80 -25.84 -30.71
N VAL A 7 17.54 -25.19 -31.83
CA VAL A 7 18.09 -23.86 -32.16
C VAL A 7 17.51 -22.81 -31.23
N LEU A 8 16.20 -22.86 -30.96
CA LEU A 8 15.53 -21.96 -30.00
C LEU A 8 16.06 -22.17 -28.59
N ALA A 9 16.19 -23.41 -28.12
CA ALA A 9 16.75 -23.76 -26.82
C ALA A 9 18.18 -23.25 -26.63
N LYS A 10 19.05 -23.40 -27.67
CA LYS A 10 20.40 -22.80 -27.64
C LYS A 10 20.39 -21.28 -27.57
N LYS A 11 19.45 -20.62 -28.22
CA LYS A 11 19.29 -19.15 -28.15
C LYS A 11 18.75 -18.69 -26.79
N LEU A 12 17.86 -19.44 -26.16
CA LEU A 12 17.25 -19.10 -24.86
C LEU A 12 18.14 -19.46 -23.65
N LYS A 13 19.00 -20.46 -23.78
CA LYS A 13 19.89 -20.90 -22.68
C LYS A 13 20.66 -19.78 -21.97
N PRO A 14 21.25 -18.77 -22.66
CA PRO A 14 21.93 -17.67 -21.97
C PRO A 14 20.99 -16.84 -21.07
N TYR A 15 19.73 -16.73 -21.44
CA TYR A 15 18.72 -15.95 -20.69
C TYR A 15 18.18 -16.71 -19.47
N SER A 16 18.15 -18.05 -19.51
CA SER A 16 17.64 -18.84 -18.40
C SER A 16 18.62 -18.97 -17.23
N ILE A 17 19.93 -18.82 -17.45
CA ILE A 17 20.94 -18.98 -16.39
C ILE A 17 20.83 -17.93 -15.28
N PRO A 18 20.69 -16.61 -15.55
CA PRO A 18 20.47 -15.63 -14.49
C PRO A 18 19.23 -15.95 -13.66
N GLY A 19 18.12 -16.32 -14.35
CA GLY A 19 16.89 -16.74 -13.67
C GLY A 19 17.07 -17.96 -12.76
N ALA A 20 17.79 -18.98 -13.27
CA ALA A 20 18.08 -20.19 -12.49
C ALA A 20 18.94 -19.90 -11.25
N ILE A 21 19.94 -18.99 -11.37
CA ILE A 21 20.77 -18.59 -10.23
C ILE A 21 19.92 -17.82 -9.21
N THR A 22 19.12 -16.86 -9.64
CA THR A 22 18.21 -16.11 -8.76
C THR A 22 17.25 -17.08 -8.07
N LEU A 23 16.62 -17.98 -8.81
CA LEU A 23 15.74 -19.00 -8.24
C LEU A 23 16.45 -19.84 -7.17
N ALA A 24 17.66 -20.32 -7.46
CA ALA A 24 18.43 -21.11 -6.53
C ALA A 24 18.75 -20.34 -5.23
N VAL A 25 19.18 -19.08 -5.33
CA VAL A 25 19.46 -18.23 -4.15
C VAL A 25 18.18 -18.02 -3.33
N VAL A 26 17.06 -17.69 -3.97
CA VAL A 26 15.80 -17.47 -3.29
C VAL A 26 15.30 -18.76 -2.64
N LEU A 27 15.29 -19.89 -3.34
CA LEU A 27 14.85 -21.17 -2.78
C LEU A 27 15.71 -21.62 -1.59
N ILE A 28 17.04 -21.49 -1.70
CA ILE A 28 17.93 -21.82 -0.57
C ILE A 28 17.60 -20.93 0.63
N THR A 29 17.34 -19.65 0.41
CA THR A 29 16.96 -18.72 1.48
C THR A 29 15.63 -19.10 2.11
N LEU A 30 14.60 -19.39 1.30
CA LEU A 30 13.29 -19.83 1.80
C LEU A 30 13.40 -21.11 2.63
N ILE A 31 14.17 -22.10 2.16
CA ILE A 31 14.42 -23.36 2.88
C ILE A 31 15.12 -23.10 4.22
N LEU A 32 16.22 -22.33 4.21
CA LEU A 32 17.02 -22.07 5.42
C LEU A 32 16.27 -21.26 6.48
N LYS A 33 15.34 -20.43 6.05
CA LYS A 33 14.49 -19.62 6.95
C LYS A 33 13.15 -20.28 7.29
N GLY A 34 12.88 -21.46 6.75
CA GLY A 34 11.59 -22.13 6.95
C GLY A 34 10.40 -21.34 6.43
N ILE A 35 10.60 -20.57 5.32
CA ILE A 35 9.50 -19.81 4.73
C ILE A 35 8.66 -20.71 3.84
N TRP A 36 7.35 -20.55 3.89
CA TRP A 36 6.40 -21.32 3.09
C TRP A 36 6.81 -21.39 1.59
N PRO A 37 6.77 -22.54 0.94
CA PRO A 37 6.21 -23.85 1.38
C PRO A 37 7.20 -24.76 2.15
N PHE A 38 8.30 -24.27 2.62
CA PHE A 38 9.35 -25.05 3.27
C PHE A 38 9.31 -25.00 4.81
N GLY A 39 8.33 -24.30 5.37
CA GLY A 39 8.07 -24.15 6.80
C GLY A 39 6.92 -23.23 7.08
N GLY A 40 6.68 -22.87 8.33
CA GLY A 40 5.56 -22.00 8.75
C GLY A 40 5.81 -20.50 8.64
N ASN A 41 7.06 -20.06 8.39
CA ASN A 41 7.37 -18.64 8.27
C ASN A 41 6.90 -18.08 6.92
N ARG A 42 6.68 -16.75 6.84
CA ARG A 42 6.20 -16.03 5.65
C ARG A 42 7.08 -14.81 5.32
N ILE A 43 6.90 -14.24 4.14
CA ILE A 43 7.50 -12.96 3.73
C ILE A 43 6.44 -11.86 3.66
N ASP A 44 5.43 -11.94 4.47
CA ASP A 44 4.22 -11.14 4.51
C ASP A 44 4.34 -10.01 5.53
N TYR A 45 5.21 -9.11 5.28
CA TYR A 45 5.50 -8.02 6.19
C TYR A 45 4.68 -6.76 5.85
N PHE A 46 4.19 -6.03 6.86
CA PHE A 46 3.41 -4.78 6.72
C PHE A 46 2.22 -4.89 5.74
N ASP A 47 2.25 -4.10 4.66
CA ASP A 47 1.16 -3.97 3.71
C ASP A 47 0.91 -5.23 2.87
N ASN A 48 1.90 -6.13 2.75
CA ASN A 48 1.67 -7.42 2.10
C ASN A 48 0.55 -8.19 2.78
N MET A 49 0.47 -8.08 4.08
CA MET A 49 -0.48 -8.77 4.92
C MET A 49 -1.77 -7.97 5.14
N GLN A 50 -1.63 -6.70 5.51
CA GLN A 50 -2.77 -5.87 5.86
C GLN A 50 -3.63 -5.47 4.65
N GLN A 51 -3.03 -5.34 3.46
CA GLN A 51 -3.69 -4.85 2.25
C GLN A 51 -3.57 -5.82 1.09
N VAL A 52 -2.35 -6.29 0.76
CA VAL A 52 -2.12 -7.04 -0.48
C VAL A 52 -2.81 -8.39 -0.43
N ALA A 53 -2.64 -9.17 0.64
CA ALA A 53 -3.24 -10.50 0.76
C ALA A 53 -4.78 -10.44 0.73
N PRO A 54 -5.46 -9.58 1.51
CA PRO A 54 -6.92 -9.44 1.42
C PRO A 54 -7.41 -9.00 0.04
N LEU A 55 -6.73 -8.03 -0.59
CA LEU A 55 -7.10 -7.60 -1.95
C LEU A 55 -6.79 -8.65 -3.02
N TYR A 56 -5.77 -9.50 -2.80
CA TYR A 56 -5.50 -10.63 -3.69
C TYR A 56 -6.51 -11.77 -3.45
N ALA A 57 -7.07 -11.93 -2.26
CA ALA A 57 -8.21 -12.81 -2.03
C ALA A 57 -9.45 -12.30 -2.79
N HIS A 58 -9.72 -11.00 -2.77
CA HIS A 58 -10.76 -10.38 -3.61
C HIS A 58 -10.49 -10.57 -5.12
N LEU A 59 -9.23 -10.42 -5.58
CA LEU A 59 -8.86 -10.72 -6.97
C LEU A 59 -9.09 -12.20 -7.32
N TRP A 60 -8.78 -13.09 -6.39
CA TRP A 60 -9.04 -14.52 -6.54
C TRP A 60 -10.56 -14.79 -6.69
N ASP A 61 -11.37 -14.17 -5.85
CA ASP A 61 -12.83 -14.23 -5.92
C ASP A 61 -13.34 -13.69 -7.27
N PHE A 62 -12.79 -12.58 -7.77
CA PHE A 62 -13.08 -12.06 -9.10
C PHE A 62 -12.72 -13.05 -10.22
N MET A 63 -11.52 -13.63 -10.19
CA MET A 63 -11.08 -14.60 -11.20
C MET A 63 -11.95 -15.87 -11.21
N HIS A 64 -12.61 -16.20 -10.10
CA HIS A 64 -13.56 -17.31 -9.97
C HIS A 64 -15.03 -16.90 -10.16
N GLY A 65 -15.29 -15.65 -10.59
CA GLY A 65 -16.63 -15.15 -10.87
C GLY A 65 -17.47 -14.82 -9.64
N LYS A 66 -16.86 -14.69 -8.46
CA LYS A 66 -17.53 -14.48 -7.17
C LYS A 66 -17.49 -13.03 -6.68
N ALA A 67 -16.76 -12.15 -7.35
CA ALA A 67 -16.63 -10.72 -6.99
C ALA A 67 -16.56 -9.85 -8.25
N SER A 68 -16.82 -8.55 -8.10
CA SER A 68 -16.57 -7.54 -9.14
C SER A 68 -15.11 -7.09 -9.08
N LEU A 69 -14.52 -6.78 -10.25
CA LEU A 69 -13.19 -6.14 -10.28
C LEU A 69 -13.24 -4.70 -9.79
N TRP A 70 -14.37 -4.02 -9.85
CA TRP A 70 -14.50 -2.58 -9.66
C TRP A 70 -15.16 -2.19 -8.34
N PHE A 71 -15.82 -3.15 -7.70
CA PHE A 71 -16.61 -2.91 -6.51
C PHE A 71 -16.47 -4.07 -5.52
N ASP A 72 -16.38 -3.73 -4.25
CA ASP A 72 -16.38 -4.68 -3.14
C ASP A 72 -17.54 -4.40 -2.19
N TRP A 73 -18.29 -5.45 -1.87
CA TRP A 73 -19.40 -5.39 -0.95
C TRP A 73 -19.01 -5.50 0.53
N TYR A 74 -17.84 -6.09 0.81
CA TYR A 74 -17.52 -6.52 2.16
C TYR A 74 -16.88 -5.41 3.00
N THR A 75 -16.09 -4.54 2.41
CA THR A 75 -15.42 -3.45 3.13
C THR A 75 -16.16 -2.12 3.04
N GLY A 76 -16.11 -1.32 4.12
CA GLY A 76 -16.58 0.06 4.14
C GLY A 76 -18.06 0.24 3.80
N LEU A 77 -18.92 -0.75 4.08
CA LEU A 77 -20.34 -0.79 3.70
C LEU A 77 -20.57 -0.75 2.17
N GLY A 78 -19.62 -1.25 1.41
CA GLY A 78 -19.58 -1.23 -0.05
C GLY A 78 -18.64 -0.17 -0.60
N THR A 79 -17.55 -0.61 -1.23
CA THR A 79 -16.43 0.28 -1.61
C THR A 79 -16.08 0.18 -3.09
N ASN A 80 -15.85 1.32 -3.73
CA ASN A 80 -15.22 1.41 -5.04
C ASN A 80 -13.74 1.03 -4.93
N VAL A 81 -13.32 -0.03 -5.61
CA VAL A 81 -11.93 -0.53 -5.58
C VAL A 81 -11.13 -0.19 -6.84
N SER A 82 -11.62 0.71 -7.70
CA SER A 82 -10.94 1.08 -8.96
C SER A 82 -9.49 1.50 -8.75
N MET A 83 -9.19 2.28 -7.72
CA MET A 83 -7.82 2.69 -7.41
C MET A 83 -6.97 1.51 -6.94
N SER A 84 -7.54 0.58 -6.18
CA SER A 84 -6.87 -0.62 -5.69
C SER A 84 -6.40 -1.52 -6.84
N ILE A 85 -7.16 -1.59 -7.95
CA ILE A 85 -6.78 -2.35 -9.15
C ILE A 85 -5.36 -2.00 -9.59
N SER A 86 -5.04 -0.72 -9.66
CA SER A 86 -3.74 -0.25 -10.13
C SER A 86 -2.74 -0.05 -8.99
N ALA A 87 -3.16 0.39 -7.80
CA ALA A 87 -2.26 0.56 -6.66
C ALA A 87 -1.63 -0.77 -6.21
N PHE A 88 -2.41 -1.86 -6.24
CA PHE A 88 -1.99 -3.21 -5.84
C PHE A 88 -1.65 -4.12 -7.02
N SER A 89 -1.49 -3.55 -8.21
CA SER A 89 -1.09 -4.28 -9.43
C SER A 89 -2.00 -5.49 -9.73
N MET A 90 -3.31 -5.39 -9.46
CA MET A 90 -4.23 -6.53 -9.59
C MET A 90 -4.25 -7.10 -11.02
N LEU A 91 -4.10 -6.25 -12.04
CA LEU A 91 -4.03 -6.66 -13.45
C LEU A 91 -2.64 -7.12 -13.90
N SER A 92 -1.75 -7.41 -12.96
CA SER A 92 -0.44 -7.98 -13.30
C SER A 92 -0.57 -9.38 -13.88
N PRO A 93 0.16 -9.70 -14.99
CA PRO A 93 0.18 -11.07 -15.50
C PRO A 93 0.78 -12.08 -14.51
N PHE A 94 1.59 -11.67 -13.55
CA PHE A 94 2.09 -12.55 -12.50
C PHE A 94 0.98 -13.03 -11.57
N ASN A 95 -0.04 -12.20 -11.33
CA ASN A 95 -1.16 -12.54 -10.46
C ASN A 95 -2.08 -13.63 -11.03
N LEU A 96 -1.95 -13.98 -12.32
CA LEU A 96 -2.62 -15.15 -12.89
C LEU A 96 -2.21 -16.46 -12.19
N LEU A 97 -1.05 -16.49 -11.52
CA LEU A 97 -0.62 -17.62 -10.72
C LEU A 97 -1.52 -17.85 -9.51
N LEU A 98 -2.14 -16.80 -8.97
CA LEU A 98 -3.06 -16.89 -7.85
C LEU A 98 -4.30 -17.73 -8.16
N TYR A 99 -4.71 -17.79 -9.44
CA TYR A 99 -5.81 -18.66 -9.88
C TYR A 99 -5.59 -20.15 -9.54
N LEU A 100 -4.33 -20.56 -9.46
CA LEU A 100 -3.94 -21.96 -9.18
C LEU A 100 -3.77 -22.24 -7.69
N VAL A 101 -3.84 -21.23 -6.84
CA VAL A 101 -3.63 -21.32 -5.40
C VAL A 101 -4.98 -21.45 -4.70
N PRO A 102 -5.15 -22.31 -3.71
CA PRO A 102 -6.33 -22.28 -2.84
C PRO A 102 -6.50 -20.90 -2.18
N ARG A 103 -7.75 -20.46 -2.03
CA ARG A 103 -8.04 -19.10 -1.50
C ARG A 103 -7.44 -18.86 -0.12
N ASN A 104 -7.52 -19.84 0.76
CA ASN A 104 -6.96 -19.80 2.11
C ASN A 104 -5.42 -19.76 2.17
N LEU A 105 -4.72 -20.04 1.06
CA LEU A 105 -3.26 -19.96 0.95
C LEU A 105 -2.77 -18.73 0.15
N ILE A 106 -3.62 -17.74 -0.06
CA ILE A 106 -3.24 -16.53 -0.81
C ILE A 106 -2.12 -15.78 -0.10
N LEU A 107 -2.18 -15.63 1.22
CA LEU A 107 -1.17 -14.95 2.01
C LEU A 107 0.20 -15.62 1.86
N GLU A 108 0.26 -16.92 2.05
CA GLU A 108 1.47 -17.74 1.95
C GLU A 108 2.06 -17.69 0.53
N SER A 109 1.18 -17.68 -0.48
CA SER A 109 1.59 -17.68 -1.89
C SER A 109 2.34 -16.42 -2.32
N ILE A 110 2.28 -15.32 -1.55
CA ILE A 110 3.04 -14.09 -1.80
C ILE A 110 4.54 -14.37 -1.89
N SER A 111 5.05 -15.33 -1.10
CA SER A 111 6.45 -15.75 -1.14
C SER A 111 6.86 -16.28 -2.50
N ILE A 112 6.06 -17.17 -3.06
CA ILE A 112 6.30 -17.76 -4.40
C ILE A 112 6.10 -16.72 -5.50
N LEU A 113 5.06 -15.90 -5.39
CA LEU A 113 4.78 -14.83 -6.35
C LEU A 113 5.96 -13.84 -6.42
N THR A 114 6.50 -13.45 -5.28
CA THR A 114 7.68 -12.58 -5.19
C THR A 114 8.92 -13.26 -5.79
N ALA A 115 9.14 -14.53 -5.50
CA ALA A 115 10.24 -15.31 -6.09
C ALA A 115 10.15 -15.35 -7.63
N VAL A 116 8.96 -15.59 -8.18
CA VAL A 116 8.75 -15.59 -9.65
C VAL A 116 9.07 -14.21 -10.26
N LYS A 117 8.64 -13.13 -9.60
CA LYS A 117 8.95 -11.76 -10.04
C LYS A 117 10.47 -11.49 -10.02
N MET A 118 11.18 -11.93 -8.96
CA MET A 118 12.65 -11.82 -8.87
C MET A 118 13.35 -12.59 -9.99
N VAL A 119 12.90 -13.80 -10.29
CA VAL A 119 13.44 -14.58 -11.45
C VAL A 119 13.24 -13.82 -12.75
N PHE A 120 12.05 -13.28 -12.98
CA PHE A 120 11.77 -12.51 -14.19
C PHE A 120 12.62 -11.23 -14.28
N MET A 121 12.85 -10.53 -13.15
CA MET A 121 13.74 -9.35 -13.09
C MET A 121 15.13 -9.66 -13.63
N SER A 122 15.72 -10.78 -13.20
CA SER A 122 17.07 -11.16 -13.63
C SER A 122 17.11 -11.49 -15.13
N VAL A 123 16.09 -12.17 -15.66
CA VAL A 123 15.97 -12.48 -17.09
C VAL A 123 15.82 -11.19 -17.92
N ALA A 124 14.94 -10.28 -17.47
CA ALA A 124 14.70 -8.99 -18.13
C ALA A 124 15.95 -8.10 -18.13
N MET A 125 16.65 -8.01 -17.00
CA MET A 125 17.89 -7.25 -16.90
C MET A 125 19.00 -7.86 -17.76
N TYR A 126 19.12 -9.18 -17.78
CA TYR A 126 20.08 -9.84 -18.67
C TYR A 126 19.78 -9.53 -20.17
N ALA A 127 18.51 -9.51 -20.56
CA ALA A 127 18.11 -9.18 -21.92
C ALA A 127 18.55 -7.76 -22.32
N LEU A 128 18.36 -6.80 -21.44
CA LEU A 128 18.84 -5.42 -21.63
C LEU A 128 20.37 -5.36 -21.72
N LEU A 129 21.07 -5.95 -20.75
CA LEU A 129 22.55 -5.94 -20.71
C LEU A 129 23.15 -6.60 -21.95
N ASN A 130 22.57 -7.72 -22.41
CA ASN A 130 23.03 -8.41 -23.60
C ASN A 130 22.81 -7.60 -24.88
N HIS A 131 21.74 -6.82 -24.95
CA HIS A 131 21.46 -5.91 -26.06
C HIS A 131 22.37 -4.68 -26.04
N LYS A 132 22.47 -4.00 -24.87
CA LYS A 132 23.16 -2.70 -24.75
C LYS A 132 24.66 -2.82 -24.66
N PHE A 133 25.16 -3.90 -24.02
CA PHE A 133 26.59 -4.14 -23.77
C PHE A 133 27.04 -5.47 -24.35
N PRO A 134 27.06 -5.63 -25.70
CA PRO A 134 27.33 -6.91 -26.33
C PRO A 134 28.72 -7.46 -26.04
N LYS A 135 29.71 -6.58 -25.85
CA LYS A 135 31.11 -6.95 -25.55
C LYS A 135 31.38 -7.24 -24.07
N LEU A 136 30.39 -6.98 -23.17
CA LEU A 136 30.56 -7.34 -21.76
C LEU A 136 30.61 -8.86 -21.60
N LEU A 137 31.53 -9.35 -20.78
CA LEU A 137 31.69 -10.78 -20.53
C LEU A 137 30.40 -11.43 -20.03
N TYR A 138 30.07 -12.61 -20.55
CA TYR A 138 28.87 -13.34 -20.21
C TYR A 138 28.65 -13.53 -18.70
N PRO A 139 29.68 -13.95 -17.90
CA PRO A 139 29.52 -14.11 -16.45
C PRO A 139 29.20 -12.79 -15.73
N VAL A 140 29.77 -11.67 -16.21
CA VAL A 140 29.53 -10.35 -15.62
C VAL A 140 28.11 -9.86 -15.92
N LYS A 141 27.60 -10.08 -17.16
CA LYS A 141 26.20 -9.82 -17.51
C LYS A 141 25.26 -10.61 -16.60
N THR A 142 25.57 -11.89 -16.37
CA THR A 142 24.79 -12.77 -15.50
C THR A 142 24.81 -12.26 -14.05
N ALA A 143 25.99 -11.95 -13.52
CA ALA A 143 26.13 -11.42 -12.16
C ALA A 143 25.33 -10.11 -11.97
N PHE A 144 25.44 -9.17 -12.89
CA PHE A 144 24.70 -7.88 -12.82
C PHE A 144 23.18 -8.07 -12.93
N ALA A 145 22.75 -9.04 -13.74
CA ALA A 145 21.34 -9.38 -13.83
C ALA A 145 20.80 -9.97 -12.51
N VAL A 146 21.57 -10.84 -11.86
CA VAL A 146 21.23 -11.38 -10.53
C VAL A 146 21.31 -10.30 -9.46
N MET A 147 22.32 -9.42 -9.50
CA MET A 147 22.41 -8.28 -8.57
C MET A 147 21.20 -7.35 -8.67
N TYR A 148 20.63 -7.15 -9.87
CA TYR A 148 19.41 -6.37 -10.02
C TYR A 148 18.21 -7.01 -9.32
N SER A 149 18.02 -8.31 -9.50
CA SER A 149 16.88 -9.04 -8.92
C SER A 149 17.00 -9.29 -7.41
N LEU A 150 18.21 -9.16 -6.86
CA LEU A 150 18.51 -9.38 -5.44
C LEU A 150 19.20 -8.15 -4.80
N CYS A 151 18.97 -6.95 -5.33
CA CYS A 151 19.44 -5.72 -4.70
C CYS A 151 18.59 -5.39 -3.46
N GLY A 152 19.13 -4.55 -2.58
CA GLY A 152 18.48 -4.21 -1.33
C GLY A 152 17.08 -3.64 -1.49
N TYR A 153 16.79 -2.87 -2.55
CA TYR A 153 15.45 -2.40 -2.85
C TYR A 153 14.45 -3.54 -3.05
N VAL A 154 14.81 -4.51 -3.92
CA VAL A 154 13.92 -5.62 -4.28
C VAL A 154 13.65 -6.51 -3.07
N ILE A 155 14.68 -6.79 -2.27
CA ILE A 155 14.54 -7.66 -1.10
C ILE A 155 13.71 -6.98 -0.02
N LEU A 156 14.03 -5.71 0.32
CA LEU A 156 13.33 -4.97 1.35
C LEU A 156 11.87 -4.73 0.99
N TYR A 157 11.62 -4.11 -0.17
CA TYR A 157 10.25 -3.75 -0.54
C TYR A 157 9.45 -4.91 -1.12
N GLY A 158 10.08 -5.96 -1.63
CA GLY A 158 9.39 -7.19 -1.99
C GLY A 158 8.78 -7.90 -0.80
N SER A 159 9.43 -7.82 0.37
CA SER A 159 8.89 -8.37 1.62
C SER A 159 7.76 -7.51 2.21
N CYS A 160 7.72 -6.21 1.92
CA CYS A 160 6.74 -5.28 2.47
C CYS A 160 5.56 -5.01 1.54
N PHE A 161 5.80 -4.93 0.23
CA PHE A 161 4.80 -4.55 -0.76
C PHE A 161 5.09 -5.18 -2.14
N THR A 162 4.76 -6.44 -2.28
CA THR A 162 4.96 -7.24 -3.51
C THR A 162 4.42 -6.61 -4.81
N PRO A 163 3.32 -5.82 -4.83
CA PRO A 163 2.82 -5.19 -6.05
C PRO A 163 3.82 -4.26 -6.75
N TRP A 164 4.74 -3.63 -6.03
CA TRP A 164 5.75 -2.78 -6.67
C TRP A 164 6.75 -3.58 -7.51
N MET A 165 6.95 -4.83 -7.15
CA MET A 165 7.91 -5.71 -7.84
C MET A 165 7.51 -5.97 -9.30
N ASP A 166 6.26 -5.76 -9.68
CA ASP A 166 5.80 -5.89 -11.07
C ASP A 166 6.48 -4.86 -11.98
N ILE A 167 6.48 -3.59 -11.56
CA ILE A 167 7.11 -2.53 -12.36
C ILE A 167 8.63 -2.67 -12.34
N VAL A 168 9.21 -3.04 -11.20
CA VAL A 168 10.66 -3.34 -11.12
C VAL A 168 11.04 -4.46 -12.10
N ALA A 169 10.22 -5.50 -12.20
CA ALA A 169 10.43 -6.61 -13.12
C ALA A 169 10.35 -6.19 -14.60
N LEU A 170 9.39 -5.33 -14.94
CA LEU A 170 9.19 -4.86 -16.31
C LEU A 170 10.14 -3.73 -16.71
N PHE A 171 10.72 -3.01 -15.75
CA PHE A 171 11.52 -1.81 -16.01
C PHE A 171 12.71 -2.03 -16.95
N PRO A 172 13.53 -3.09 -16.83
CA PRO A 172 14.59 -3.35 -17.80
C PRO A 172 14.06 -3.55 -19.24
N LEU A 173 12.87 -4.12 -19.42
CA LEU A 173 12.25 -4.26 -20.72
C LEU A 173 11.72 -2.93 -21.27
N LEU A 174 11.19 -2.06 -20.41
CA LEU A 174 10.82 -0.69 -20.77
C LEU A 174 12.06 0.09 -21.26
N MET A 175 13.19 -0.05 -20.57
CA MET A 175 14.44 0.59 -20.96
C MET A 175 15.03 -0.03 -22.23
N LEU A 176 14.87 -1.33 -22.46
CA LEU A 176 15.22 -1.98 -23.73
C LEU A 176 14.34 -1.45 -24.87
N ALA A 177 13.05 -1.25 -24.61
CA ALA A 177 12.13 -0.69 -25.58
C ALA A 177 12.46 0.76 -25.92
N LEU A 178 12.84 1.56 -24.91
CA LEU A 178 13.34 2.93 -25.09
C LEU A 178 14.63 2.95 -25.94
N ASP A 179 15.60 2.09 -25.65
CA ASP A 179 16.84 2.02 -26.43
C ASP A 179 16.56 1.70 -27.89
N ARG A 180 15.68 0.75 -28.16
CA ARG A 180 15.24 0.43 -29.53
C ARG A 180 14.51 1.58 -30.20
N LEU A 181 13.67 2.31 -29.45
CA LEU A 181 12.99 3.49 -29.97
C LEU A 181 13.99 4.56 -30.41
N LEU A 182 14.98 4.87 -29.56
CA LEU A 182 15.98 5.91 -29.83
C LEU A 182 16.97 5.51 -30.92
N THR A 183 17.38 4.24 -30.98
CA THR A 183 18.38 3.77 -31.96
C THR A 183 17.80 3.40 -33.30
N THR A 184 16.61 2.78 -33.33
CA THR A 184 16.01 2.26 -34.59
C THR A 184 14.75 3.00 -35.01
N GLY A 185 14.15 3.81 -34.17
CA GLY A 185 12.87 4.49 -34.41
C GLY A 185 11.63 3.56 -34.32
N LYS A 186 11.79 2.28 -33.96
CA LYS A 186 10.69 1.31 -33.82
C LYS A 186 9.89 1.58 -32.52
N LYS A 187 8.62 1.96 -32.65
CA LYS A 187 7.79 2.48 -31.54
C LYS A 187 6.97 1.41 -30.82
N LEU A 188 6.53 0.35 -31.51
CA LEU A 188 5.51 -0.57 -30.99
C LEU A 188 5.88 -1.21 -29.66
N PHE A 189 7.13 -1.65 -29.50
CA PHE A 189 7.56 -2.28 -28.26
C PHE A 189 7.57 -1.27 -27.10
N TYR A 190 7.93 -0.01 -27.35
CA TYR A 190 7.89 1.05 -26.36
C TYR A 190 6.43 1.40 -25.97
N ILE A 191 5.54 1.56 -26.97
CA ILE A 191 4.11 1.79 -26.74
C ILE A 191 3.51 0.67 -25.86
N PHE A 192 3.82 -0.58 -26.23
CA PHE A 192 3.34 -1.75 -25.47
C PHE A 192 3.84 -1.74 -24.02
N MET A 193 5.14 -1.47 -23.80
CA MET A 193 5.71 -1.46 -22.45
C MET A 193 5.17 -0.31 -21.59
N VAL A 194 4.96 0.88 -22.17
CA VAL A 194 4.32 1.99 -21.46
C VAL A 194 2.89 1.62 -21.10
N ALA A 195 2.09 1.11 -22.06
CA ALA A 195 0.72 0.70 -21.81
C ALA A 195 0.63 -0.36 -20.71
N LEU A 196 1.42 -1.43 -20.82
CA LEU A 196 1.45 -2.51 -19.84
C LEU A 196 1.82 -2.03 -18.43
N SER A 197 2.84 -1.17 -18.34
CA SER A 197 3.27 -0.62 -17.05
C SER A 197 2.13 0.17 -16.37
N PHE A 198 1.45 1.06 -17.10
CA PHE A 198 0.35 1.86 -16.54
C PHE A 198 -0.92 1.06 -16.26
N ILE A 199 -1.20 -0.01 -17.02
CA ILE A 199 -2.30 -0.95 -16.72
C ILE A 199 -2.03 -1.65 -15.39
N ILE A 200 -0.78 -2.04 -15.13
CA ILE A 200 -0.41 -2.79 -13.92
C ILE A 200 -0.36 -1.86 -12.71
N ASN A 201 0.41 -0.77 -12.78
CA ASN A 201 0.59 0.12 -11.63
C ASN A 201 0.86 1.55 -12.07
N TYR A 202 -0.10 2.44 -11.86
CA TYR A 202 0.03 3.85 -12.29
C TYR A 202 1.15 4.59 -11.57
N TYR A 203 1.34 4.32 -10.27
CA TYR A 203 2.19 5.10 -9.38
C TYR A 203 3.69 4.91 -9.69
N LEU A 204 4.18 3.65 -9.66
CA LEU A 204 5.56 3.36 -10.01
C LEU A 204 5.83 3.59 -11.50
N SER A 205 4.83 3.37 -12.35
CA SER A 205 4.96 3.63 -13.80
C SER A 205 5.14 5.11 -14.10
N ALA A 206 4.49 6.00 -13.35
CA ALA A 206 4.73 7.43 -13.48
C ALA A 206 6.17 7.79 -13.08
N MET A 207 6.71 7.23 -12.00
CA MET A 207 8.13 7.39 -11.62
C MET A 207 9.07 6.85 -12.73
N ALA A 208 8.79 5.64 -13.22
CA ALA A 208 9.55 5.04 -14.33
C ALA A 208 9.51 5.90 -15.58
N LEU A 209 8.36 6.51 -15.91
CA LEU A 209 8.21 7.38 -17.08
C LEU A 209 8.97 8.72 -16.91
N ILE A 210 8.95 9.31 -15.72
CA ILE A 210 9.78 10.49 -15.39
C ILE A 210 11.27 10.15 -15.60
N TYR A 211 11.70 8.99 -15.13
CA TYR A 211 13.08 8.53 -15.34
C TYR A 211 13.38 8.34 -16.83
N VAL A 212 12.53 7.65 -17.58
CA VAL A 212 12.63 7.50 -19.03
C VAL A 212 12.79 8.85 -19.73
N PHE A 213 11.99 9.84 -19.32
CA PHE A 213 12.02 11.19 -19.84
C PHE A 213 13.36 11.90 -19.55
N LEU A 214 13.86 11.82 -18.32
CA LEU A 214 15.14 12.42 -17.91
C LEU A 214 16.34 11.76 -18.61
N VAL A 215 16.38 10.42 -18.65
CA VAL A 215 17.46 9.67 -19.29
C VAL A 215 17.45 9.86 -20.81
N SER A 216 16.28 9.92 -21.43
CA SER A 216 16.18 10.26 -22.86
C SER A 216 16.66 11.69 -23.12
N GLY A 217 16.42 12.62 -22.19
CA GLY A 217 16.97 13.97 -22.22
C GLY A 217 18.50 13.99 -22.23
N VAL A 218 19.10 13.28 -21.29
CA VAL A 218 20.57 13.12 -21.21
C VAL A 218 21.11 12.53 -22.52
N TYR A 219 20.48 11.47 -23.05
CA TYR A 219 20.88 10.84 -24.29
C TYR A 219 20.78 11.80 -25.49
N ILE A 220 19.62 12.45 -25.68
CA ILE A 220 19.38 13.32 -26.84
C ILE A 220 20.29 14.56 -26.78
N LEU A 221 20.40 15.23 -25.64
CA LEU A 221 21.16 16.47 -25.53
C LEU A 221 22.67 16.26 -25.60
N LEU A 222 23.19 15.19 -25.00
CA LEU A 222 24.61 14.97 -24.86
C LEU A 222 25.20 14.01 -25.90
N LEU A 223 24.41 13.09 -26.42
CA LEU A 223 24.94 12.03 -27.30
C LEU A 223 24.49 12.15 -28.75
N CYS A 224 23.31 12.75 -29.05
CA CYS A 224 22.79 12.88 -30.41
C CYS A 224 23.17 14.21 -31.07
N GLU A 225 23.23 14.22 -32.40
CA GLU A 225 23.36 15.45 -33.18
C GLU A 225 22.05 16.24 -33.15
N ARG A 226 22.12 17.59 -33.17
CA ARG A 226 20.95 18.47 -33.11
C ARG A 226 19.91 18.19 -34.20
N LYS A 227 20.34 17.76 -35.39
CA LYS A 227 19.43 17.40 -36.51
C LYS A 227 18.51 16.22 -36.19
N GLU A 228 18.91 15.33 -35.26
CA GLU A 228 18.15 14.14 -34.86
C GLU A 228 17.16 14.40 -33.71
N TRP A 229 17.34 15.48 -32.94
CA TRP A 229 16.50 15.81 -31.78
C TRP A 229 15.01 15.79 -32.09
N LYS A 230 14.60 16.36 -33.24
CA LYS A 230 13.20 16.44 -33.66
C LYS A 230 12.58 15.06 -33.86
N LYS A 231 13.33 14.13 -34.43
CA LYS A 231 12.88 12.75 -34.63
C LYS A 231 12.75 12.00 -33.31
N HIS A 232 13.73 12.14 -32.42
CA HIS A 232 13.69 11.49 -31.11
C HIS A 232 12.59 12.04 -30.22
N ALA A 233 12.45 13.36 -30.09
CA ALA A 233 11.39 14.00 -29.31
C ALA A 233 9.99 13.59 -29.82
N TRP A 234 9.77 13.59 -31.15
CA TRP A 234 8.53 13.14 -31.77
C TRP A 234 8.24 11.67 -31.45
N ASN A 235 9.22 10.78 -31.66
CA ASN A 235 9.03 9.35 -31.42
C ASN A 235 8.76 9.03 -29.95
N LEU A 236 9.44 9.71 -29.04
CA LEU A 236 9.24 9.57 -27.60
C LEU A 236 7.84 10.09 -27.22
N GLY A 237 7.47 11.29 -27.65
CA GLY A 237 6.18 11.89 -27.34
C GLY A 237 5.00 11.06 -27.82
N ILE A 238 4.97 10.74 -29.10
CA ILE A 238 3.86 9.95 -29.68
C ILE A 238 3.81 8.52 -29.09
N GLY A 239 4.97 7.90 -28.84
CA GLY A 239 5.04 6.59 -28.23
C GLY A 239 4.50 6.57 -26.80
N THR A 240 4.82 7.59 -26.01
CA THR A 240 4.32 7.76 -24.65
C THR A 240 2.81 8.02 -24.64
N VAL A 241 2.33 8.99 -25.44
CA VAL A 241 0.90 9.32 -25.53
C VAL A 241 0.08 8.11 -26.00
N ALA A 242 0.55 7.37 -27.00
CA ALA A 242 -0.14 6.17 -27.47
C ALA A 242 -0.15 5.07 -26.39
N GLY A 243 0.95 4.86 -25.67
CA GLY A 243 1.01 3.91 -24.58
C GLY A 243 0.05 4.27 -23.42
N MET A 244 0.02 5.53 -23.02
CA MET A 244 -0.93 6.02 -22.01
C MET A 244 -2.38 5.91 -22.50
N GLY A 245 -2.65 6.27 -23.78
CA GLY A 245 -3.98 6.14 -24.38
C GLY A 245 -4.52 4.72 -24.33
N LEU A 246 -3.66 3.70 -24.55
CA LEU A 246 -4.05 2.30 -24.44
C LEU A 246 -4.36 1.85 -23.00
N SER A 247 -3.88 2.55 -22.00
CA SER A 247 -4.13 2.25 -20.58
C SER A 247 -5.29 3.03 -19.96
N CYS A 248 -5.95 3.92 -20.73
CA CYS A 248 -7.00 4.81 -20.24
C CYS A 248 -8.20 4.08 -19.64
N PHE A 249 -8.50 2.85 -20.07
CA PHE A 249 -9.61 2.05 -19.51
C PHE A 249 -9.41 1.71 -18.01
N VAL A 250 -8.17 1.73 -17.51
CA VAL A 250 -7.82 1.63 -16.08
C VAL A 250 -7.54 3.02 -15.51
N LEU A 251 -6.74 3.83 -16.20
CA LEU A 251 -6.25 5.09 -15.65
C LEU A 251 -7.37 6.10 -15.35
N ILE A 252 -8.37 6.20 -16.22
CA ILE A 252 -9.44 7.22 -16.02
C ILE A 252 -10.28 6.90 -14.78
N PRO A 253 -10.82 5.67 -14.58
CA PRO A 253 -11.50 5.32 -13.34
C PRO A 253 -10.63 5.52 -12.09
N VAL A 254 -9.34 5.15 -12.14
CA VAL A 254 -8.39 5.35 -11.04
C VAL A 254 -8.25 6.82 -10.69
N PHE A 255 -8.05 7.70 -11.67
CA PHE A 255 -7.92 9.14 -11.42
C PHE A 255 -9.22 9.80 -10.97
N MET A 256 -10.37 9.32 -11.46
CA MET A 256 -11.68 9.79 -10.99
C MET A 256 -11.87 9.47 -9.51
N GLN A 257 -11.58 8.24 -9.08
CA GLN A 257 -11.63 7.87 -7.67
C GLN A 257 -10.59 8.63 -6.83
N LEU A 258 -9.35 8.75 -7.32
CA LEU A 258 -8.29 9.49 -6.62
C LEU A 258 -8.70 10.94 -6.35
N SER A 259 -9.32 11.61 -7.33
CA SER A 259 -9.76 13.00 -7.19
C SER A 259 -10.87 13.20 -6.15
N GLY A 260 -11.68 12.18 -5.88
CA GLY A 260 -12.71 12.18 -4.83
C GLY A 260 -12.22 11.70 -3.46
N SER A 261 -10.99 11.23 -3.37
CA SER A 261 -10.41 10.70 -2.12
C SER A 261 -9.66 11.78 -1.34
N GLN A 262 -9.41 11.52 -0.04
CA GLN A 262 -8.56 12.39 0.79
C GLN A 262 -7.14 12.58 0.22
N ARG A 263 -6.61 11.59 -0.50
CA ARG A 263 -5.30 11.70 -1.16
C ARG A 263 -5.29 12.73 -2.29
N GLY A 264 -6.42 12.93 -2.97
CA GLY A 264 -6.57 13.94 -4.04
C GLY A 264 -6.88 15.34 -3.51
N ASN A 265 -7.44 15.43 -2.31
CA ASN A 265 -7.89 16.68 -1.69
C ASN A 265 -6.86 17.32 -0.76
N ALA A 266 -5.56 17.17 -1.04
CA ALA A 266 -4.52 17.90 -0.30
C ALA A 266 -4.80 19.41 -0.44
N GLY A 267 -5.30 20.02 0.64
CA GLY A 267 -5.74 21.41 0.65
C GLY A 267 -4.65 22.41 0.24
N GLY A 268 -5.04 23.49 -0.41
CA GLY A 268 -4.16 24.59 -0.82
C GLY A 268 -3.83 24.62 -2.32
N SER A 269 -3.19 25.70 -2.76
CA SER A 269 -2.77 25.85 -4.16
C SER A 269 -1.60 24.91 -4.50
N ILE A 270 -1.46 24.52 -5.76
CA ILE A 270 -0.31 23.74 -6.26
C ILE A 270 1.02 24.41 -5.87
N VAL A 271 1.07 25.72 -5.85
CA VAL A 271 2.26 26.49 -5.46
C VAL A 271 2.55 26.36 -3.96
N SER A 272 1.53 26.43 -3.10
CA SER A 272 1.71 26.26 -1.65
C SER A 272 2.14 24.84 -1.27
N GLN A 273 1.58 23.84 -1.94
CA GLN A 273 1.99 22.43 -1.79
C GLN A 273 3.44 22.26 -2.24
N TYR A 274 3.81 22.76 -3.43
CA TYR A 274 5.17 22.69 -3.94
C TYR A 274 6.18 23.37 -2.99
N LEU A 275 5.85 24.55 -2.45
CA LEU A 275 6.70 25.24 -1.47
C LEU A 275 6.80 24.46 -0.15
N GLY A 276 5.74 23.77 0.26
CA GLY A 276 5.76 22.85 1.40
C GLY A 276 6.75 21.71 1.18
N TRP A 277 6.75 21.10 0.01
CA TRP A 277 7.68 20.00 -0.34
C TRP A 277 9.16 20.42 -0.35
N ILE A 278 9.44 21.69 -0.66
CA ILE A 278 10.81 22.20 -0.66
C ILE A 278 11.32 22.51 0.75
N LYS A 279 10.44 22.84 1.71
CA LYS A 279 10.83 23.19 3.08
C LYS A 279 11.52 22.06 3.83
N GLY A 280 11.19 20.80 3.54
CA GLY A 280 11.88 19.62 4.07
C GLY A 280 13.20 19.34 3.36
N ALA A 281 14.13 20.30 3.34
CA ALA A 281 15.26 20.27 2.42
C ALA A 281 16.34 19.24 2.72
N ILE A 282 16.44 18.73 3.95
CA ILE A 282 17.44 17.74 4.37
C ILE A 282 16.76 16.59 5.07
N VAL A 283 17.29 15.41 4.81
CA VAL A 283 16.87 14.17 5.49
C VAL A 283 17.17 14.27 6.97
N THR A 284 16.12 14.37 7.79
CA THR A 284 16.19 14.35 9.25
C THR A 284 15.57 13.06 9.82
N ASP A 285 15.51 12.03 9.00
CA ASP A 285 14.79 10.80 9.32
C ASP A 285 15.39 10.07 10.52
N GLY A 286 14.53 9.43 11.29
CA GLY A 286 14.93 8.49 12.33
C GLY A 286 15.71 7.28 11.79
N SER A 287 16.14 6.39 12.66
CA SER A 287 16.99 5.24 12.34
C SER A 287 16.46 4.34 11.23
N MET A 288 15.13 4.15 11.17
CA MET A 288 14.46 3.32 10.18
C MET A 288 14.57 3.87 8.76
N ALA A 289 14.30 5.15 8.56
CA ALA A 289 14.40 5.75 7.22
C ALA A 289 15.86 5.84 6.75
N ALA A 290 16.81 6.06 7.66
CA ALA A 290 18.23 5.96 7.37
C ALA A 290 18.61 4.55 6.90
N PHE A 291 18.12 3.51 7.60
CA PHE A 291 18.32 2.12 7.20
C PHE A 291 17.76 1.85 5.79
N GLN A 292 16.51 2.22 5.51
CA GLN A 292 15.90 2.06 4.19
C GLN A 292 16.74 2.73 3.08
N ARG A 293 17.32 3.91 3.33
CA ARG A 293 18.18 4.60 2.37
C ARG A 293 19.49 3.85 2.11
N TYR A 294 20.15 3.31 3.14
CA TYR A 294 21.35 2.49 2.97
C TYR A 294 21.06 1.22 2.18
N MET A 295 19.91 0.61 2.40
CA MET A 295 19.49 -0.57 1.68
C MET A 295 19.37 -0.38 0.17
N MET A 296 19.11 0.85 -0.32
CA MET A 296 19.08 1.12 -1.76
C MET A 296 20.42 0.85 -2.48
N LEU A 297 21.54 0.91 -1.75
CA LEU A 297 22.89 0.63 -2.29
C LEU A 297 23.36 -0.80 -1.96
N TYR A 298 22.62 -1.54 -1.14
CA TYR A 298 23.01 -2.87 -0.71
C TYR A 298 23.05 -3.88 -1.88
N GLY A 299 24.07 -4.74 -1.90
CA GLY A 299 24.31 -5.67 -3.01
C GLY A 299 24.95 -5.05 -4.25
N LEU A 300 25.43 -3.79 -4.19
CA LEU A 300 26.00 -3.04 -5.32
C LEU A 300 27.45 -2.61 -5.09
N SER A 301 28.13 -3.13 -4.07
CA SER A 301 29.50 -2.69 -3.69
C SER A 301 30.50 -2.84 -4.83
N PHE A 302 30.47 -3.98 -5.54
CA PHE A 302 31.34 -4.20 -6.70
C PHE A 302 31.05 -3.18 -7.81
N VAL A 303 29.79 -2.91 -8.08
CA VAL A 303 29.38 -1.97 -9.13
C VAL A 303 29.87 -0.57 -8.84
N LEU A 304 29.74 -0.12 -7.58
CA LEU A 304 30.25 1.19 -7.14
C LEU A 304 31.76 1.28 -7.28
N ALA A 305 32.50 0.22 -6.92
CA ALA A 305 33.95 0.16 -7.09
C ALA A 305 34.35 0.28 -8.58
N VAL A 306 33.65 -0.45 -9.45
CA VAL A 306 33.87 -0.38 -10.91
C VAL A 306 33.60 1.03 -11.47
N ILE A 307 32.52 1.67 -10.99
CA ILE A 307 32.18 3.03 -11.43
C ILE A 307 33.26 4.02 -11.01
N LEU A 308 33.70 4.00 -9.75
CA LEU A 308 34.72 4.94 -9.24
C LEU A 308 36.06 4.81 -9.98
N ILE A 309 36.50 3.57 -10.21
CA ILE A 309 37.73 3.32 -10.98
C ILE A 309 37.54 3.73 -12.43
N GLY A 310 36.40 3.40 -13.03
CA GLY A 310 36.08 3.77 -14.39
C GLY A 310 36.03 5.28 -14.60
N LEU A 311 35.42 6.03 -13.70
CA LEU A 311 35.43 7.51 -13.73
C LEU A 311 36.86 8.08 -13.68
N LYS A 312 37.71 7.53 -12.81
CA LYS A 312 39.11 7.95 -12.71
C LYS A 312 39.91 7.58 -13.95
N LYS A 313 39.79 6.32 -14.42
CA LYS A 313 40.57 5.79 -15.56
C LYS A 313 40.20 6.45 -16.88
N TYR A 314 38.95 6.75 -17.12
CA TYR A 314 38.41 7.31 -18.36
C TYR A 314 37.98 8.79 -18.26
N LYS A 315 38.61 9.56 -17.34
CA LYS A 315 38.31 10.98 -17.11
C LYS A 315 38.51 11.90 -18.33
N GLU A 316 39.33 11.48 -19.31
CA GLU A 316 39.57 12.21 -20.56
C GLU A 316 38.36 12.20 -21.50
N ASP A 317 37.45 11.22 -21.38
CA ASP A 317 36.18 11.20 -22.10
C ASP A 317 35.19 12.16 -21.46
N LYS A 318 35.41 13.47 -21.62
CA LYS A 318 34.61 14.54 -21.02
C LYS A 318 33.11 14.43 -21.36
N LYS A 319 32.78 13.91 -22.56
CA LYS A 319 31.40 13.75 -23.00
C LYS A 319 30.70 12.67 -22.16
N MET A 320 31.32 11.52 -22.00
CA MET A 320 30.78 10.43 -21.21
C MET A 320 30.79 10.75 -19.71
N CYS A 321 31.81 11.47 -19.22
CA CYS A 321 31.81 11.94 -17.83
C CYS A 321 30.62 12.83 -17.50
N ARG A 322 30.18 13.72 -18.41
CA ARG A 322 28.97 14.53 -18.25
C ARG A 322 27.71 13.64 -18.21
N VAL A 323 27.61 12.67 -19.11
CA VAL A 323 26.48 11.69 -19.11
C VAL A 323 26.41 10.98 -17.76
N MET A 324 27.55 10.46 -17.28
CA MET A 324 27.63 9.74 -16.01
C MET A 324 27.28 10.64 -14.80
N ALA A 325 27.75 11.89 -14.81
CA ALA A 325 27.41 12.86 -13.77
C ALA A 325 25.89 13.15 -13.72
N CYS A 326 25.25 13.33 -14.88
CA CYS A 326 23.80 13.52 -14.97
C CYS A 326 23.04 12.29 -14.45
N LEU A 327 23.46 11.08 -14.85
CA LEU A 327 22.83 9.84 -14.40
C LEU A 327 23.00 9.63 -12.88
N LEU A 328 24.20 9.89 -12.34
CA LEU A 328 24.44 9.85 -10.88
C LEU A 328 23.59 10.88 -10.15
N GLY A 329 23.45 12.09 -10.69
CA GLY A 329 22.58 13.11 -10.11
C GLY A 329 21.12 12.65 -10.07
N ILE A 330 20.60 12.14 -11.18
CA ILE A 330 19.22 11.63 -11.25
C ILE A 330 19.00 10.49 -10.25
N ALA A 331 19.96 9.59 -10.10
CA ALA A 331 19.85 8.40 -9.26
C ALA A 331 20.05 8.69 -7.77
N LEU A 332 21.10 9.47 -7.40
CA LEU A 332 21.55 9.57 -6.02
C LEU A 332 21.02 10.82 -5.28
N LEU A 333 20.73 11.94 -5.97
CA LEU A 333 20.26 13.15 -5.29
C LEU A 333 18.99 12.92 -4.44
N PRO A 334 18.01 12.08 -4.84
CA PRO A 334 16.85 11.78 -4.00
C PRO A 334 17.21 11.15 -2.64
N MET A 335 18.36 10.48 -2.54
CA MET A 335 18.82 9.89 -1.29
C MET A 335 19.27 10.93 -0.26
N PHE A 336 19.71 12.10 -0.72
CA PHE A 336 20.34 13.13 0.12
C PHE A 336 19.47 14.38 0.28
N VAL A 337 18.58 14.64 -0.67
CA VAL A 337 17.74 15.84 -0.70
C VAL A 337 16.28 15.43 -0.64
N GLU A 338 15.66 15.60 0.53
CA GLU A 338 14.28 15.18 0.78
C GLU A 338 13.29 15.84 -0.17
N GLY A 339 13.46 17.11 -0.49
CA GLY A 339 12.63 17.79 -1.48
C GLY A 339 12.60 17.10 -2.85
N ILE A 340 13.73 16.51 -3.29
CA ILE A 340 13.78 15.71 -4.52
C ILE A 340 13.05 14.39 -4.32
N ASN A 341 13.25 13.71 -3.18
CA ASN A 341 12.54 12.49 -2.85
C ASN A 341 11.02 12.70 -2.87
N LEU A 342 10.53 13.77 -2.22
CA LEU A 342 9.11 14.15 -2.23
C LEU A 342 8.58 14.41 -3.65
N MET A 343 9.37 15.05 -4.54
CA MET A 343 8.97 15.25 -5.93
C MET A 343 8.75 13.92 -6.68
N TRP A 344 9.60 12.91 -6.43
CA TRP A 344 9.39 11.60 -6.99
C TRP A 344 8.11 10.93 -6.48
N HIS A 345 7.64 11.29 -5.28
CA HIS A 345 6.43 10.78 -4.63
C HIS A 345 5.18 11.65 -4.88
N PHE A 346 5.27 12.61 -5.81
CA PHE A 346 4.17 13.57 -6.07
C PHE A 346 3.74 14.35 -4.82
N GLY A 347 4.70 14.61 -3.95
CA GLY A 347 4.58 15.52 -2.81
C GLY A 347 4.45 14.92 -1.44
N SER A 348 4.04 13.66 -1.32
CA SER A 348 3.93 13.01 -0.03
C SER A 348 4.10 11.50 -0.13
N TYR A 349 4.67 10.92 0.91
CA TYR A 349 4.64 9.48 1.15
C TYR A 349 4.46 9.23 2.64
N ASN A 350 3.87 8.10 2.97
CA ASN A 350 3.80 7.61 4.34
C ASN A 350 4.52 6.25 4.40
N GLY A 351 5.32 6.04 5.42
CA GLY A 351 6.13 4.83 5.57
C GLY A 351 7.31 4.80 4.60
N TYR A 352 7.30 3.89 3.66
CA TYR A 352 8.38 3.57 2.73
C TYR A 352 9.00 4.76 2.00
N THR A 353 10.24 5.11 2.33
CA THR A 353 11.01 6.16 1.64
C THR A 353 11.64 5.61 0.35
N LEU A 354 12.00 6.49 -0.58
CA LEU A 354 12.70 6.11 -1.83
C LEU A 354 12.01 4.98 -2.60
N ARG A 355 10.70 5.06 -2.79
CA ARG A 355 9.96 4.09 -3.63
C ARG A 355 10.47 4.04 -5.07
N ASN A 356 11.19 5.08 -5.51
CA ASN A 356 11.94 5.13 -6.75
C ASN A 356 13.34 4.47 -6.68
N GLY A 357 13.72 3.83 -5.56
CA GLY A 357 15.08 3.30 -5.32
C GLY A 357 15.52 2.21 -6.32
N PHE A 358 14.59 1.48 -6.95
CA PHE A 358 14.93 0.55 -8.02
C PHE A 358 15.60 1.23 -9.22
N LEU A 359 15.32 2.52 -9.47
CA LEU A 359 15.98 3.32 -10.50
C LEU A 359 17.44 3.59 -10.15
N ILE A 360 17.77 3.67 -8.85
CA ILE A 360 19.13 3.82 -8.34
C ILE A 360 19.94 2.58 -8.70
N ALA A 361 19.46 1.40 -8.28
CA ALA A 361 20.11 0.13 -8.56
C ALA A 361 20.29 -0.10 -10.07
N PHE A 362 19.23 0.16 -10.85
CA PHE A 362 19.26 0.05 -12.31
C PHE A 362 20.33 0.95 -12.95
N THR A 363 20.35 2.23 -12.55
CA THR A 363 21.31 3.22 -13.09
C THR A 363 22.73 2.82 -12.81
N LEU A 364 23.03 2.48 -11.54
CA LEU A 364 24.37 2.07 -11.13
C LEU A 364 24.81 0.81 -11.86
N LEU A 365 23.96 -0.20 -12.02
CA LEU A 365 24.27 -1.42 -12.75
C LEU A 365 24.56 -1.14 -14.24
N CYS A 366 23.81 -0.27 -14.90
CA CYS A 366 24.08 0.12 -16.28
C CYS A 366 25.38 0.91 -16.42
N MET A 367 25.69 1.81 -15.49
CA MET A 367 26.96 2.53 -15.46
C MET A 367 28.14 1.58 -15.20
N GLY A 368 27.99 0.68 -14.23
CA GLY A 368 28.95 -0.38 -13.94
C GLY A 368 29.19 -1.28 -15.15
N ALA A 369 28.14 -1.66 -15.88
CA ALA A 369 28.24 -2.47 -17.10
C ALA A 369 29.03 -1.77 -18.21
N TYR A 370 28.84 -0.44 -18.37
CA TYR A 370 29.59 0.37 -19.31
C TYR A 370 31.09 0.35 -18.99
N TYR A 371 31.47 0.61 -17.74
CA TYR A 371 32.87 0.61 -17.34
C TYR A 371 33.47 -0.80 -17.30
N ALA A 372 32.72 -1.79 -16.83
CA ALA A 372 33.16 -3.19 -16.84
C ALA A 372 33.42 -3.69 -18.27
N GLN A 373 32.58 -3.33 -19.24
CA GLN A 373 32.84 -3.64 -20.64
C GLN A 373 34.15 -3.04 -21.17
N LYS A 374 34.43 -1.79 -20.80
CA LYS A 374 35.68 -1.11 -21.18
C LYS A 374 36.92 -1.71 -20.51
N MET A 375 36.80 -2.16 -19.26
CA MET A 375 37.93 -2.66 -18.46
C MET A 375 38.21 -4.14 -18.70
N PHE A 376 37.17 -4.94 -18.96
CA PHE A 376 37.29 -6.42 -18.94
C PHE A 376 36.97 -7.10 -20.26
N ALA A 377 36.68 -6.37 -21.35
CA ALA A 377 36.26 -6.97 -22.64
C ALA A 377 37.29 -7.97 -23.21
N ASP A 378 38.57 -7.71 -23.01
CA ASP A 378 39.68 -8.46 -23.63
C ASP A 378 40.45 -9.31 -22.59
N MET A 379 39.94 -9.50 -21.38
CA MET A 379 40.64 -10.25 -20.35
C MET A 379 40.44 -11.76 -20.44
N PRO A 380 41.50 -12.58 -20.33
CA PRO A 380 41.40 -14.04 -20.39
C PRO A 380 40.74 -14.63 -19.13
N LEU A 381 39.89 -15.62 -19.32
CA LEU A 381 39.18 -16.37 -18.26
C LEU A 381 40.00 -17.57 -17.79
N GLU A 382 40.96 -17.38 -16.86
CA GLU A 382 41.77 -18.49 -16.36
C GLU A 382 41.10 -19.39 -15.32
N LYS A 383 41.38 -20.72 -15.40
CA LYS A 383 40.74 -21.76 -14.59
C LYS A 383 41.37 -21.97 -13.18
N LYS A 384 42.56 -21.46 -12.90
CA LYS A 384 43.47 -21.93 -11.84
C LYS A 384 43.09 -21.56 -10.38
N TYR A 385 42.25 -20.54 -10.16
CA TYR A 385 42.00 -20.00 -8.81
C TYR A 385 40.62 -20.28 -8.19
N ILE A 386 39.76 -21.08 -8.82
CA ILE A 386 38.35 -21.24 -8.44
C ILE A 386 38.20 -21.83 -7.03
N LYS A 387 38.92 -22.89 -6.70
CA LYS A 387 38.77 -23.61 -5.41
C LYS A 387 39.07 -22.73 -4.18
N ARG A 388 40.16 -21.98 -4.22
CA ARG A 388 40.54 -21.10 -3.09
C ARG A 388 39.52 -20.00 -2.85
N GLN A 389 38.97 -19.42 -3.92
CA GLN A 389 37.99 -18.31 -3.81
C GLN A 389 36.63 -18.81 -3.36
N ILE A 390 36.23 -20.03 -3.76
CA ILE A 390 35.01 -20.66 -3.25
C ILE A 390 35.12 -20.90 -1.74
N VAL A 391 36.27 -21.38 -1.26
CA VAL A 391 36.50 -21.59 0.18
C VAL A 391 36.46 -20.26 0.94
N ILE A 392 37.13 -19.21 0.44
CA ILE A 392 37.08 -17.88 1.06
C ILE A 392 35.62 -17.35 1.08
N ALA A 393 34.91 -17.50 -0.02
CA ALA A 393 33.53 -17.12 -0.11
C ALA A 393 32.64 -17.86 0.89
N ALA A 394 32.82 -19.18 1.01
CA ALA A 394 32.08 -20.01 1.97
C ALA A 394 32.40 -19.61 3.43
N VAL A 395 33.67 -19.35 3.74
CA VAL A 395 34.08 -18.88 5.08
C VAL A 395 33.46 -17.51 5.40
N MET A 396 33.45 -16.56 4.45
CA MET A 396 32.78 -15.29 4.63
C MET A 396 31.28 -15.43 4.83
N CYS A 397 30.63 -16.33 4.09
CA CYS A 397 29.20 -16.66 4.31
C CYS A 397 28.94 -17.19 5.73
N LEU A 398 29.79 -18.11 6.21
CA LEU A 398 29.65 -18.69 7.54
C LEU A 398 29.87 -17.65 8.65
N VAL A 399 30.89 -16.79 8.51
CA VAL A 399 31.18 -15.72 9.48
C VAL A 399 30.02 -14.73 9.52
N TYR A 400 29.45 -14.40 8.36
CA TYR A 400 28.30 -13.49 8.28
C TYR A 400 27.04 -14.12 8.87
N ALA A 401 26.74 -15.38 8.51
CA ALA A 401 25.60 -16.10 9.06
C ALA A 401 25.72 -16.23 10.59
N ALA A 402 26.92 -16.53 11.11
CA ALA A 402 27.18 -16.56 12.54
C ALA A 402 26.97 -15.18 13.20
N GLY A 403 27.49 -14.12 12.59
CA GLY A 403 27.27 -12.75 13.08
C GLY A 403 25.77 -12.37 13.10
N TYR A 404 25.03 -12.74 12.06
CA TYR A 404 23.59 -12.50 11.98
C TYR A 404 22.81 -13.25 13.08
N LEU A 405 23.19 -14.50 13.39
CA LEU A 405 22.57 -15.30 14.44
C LEU A 405 22.91 -14.82 15.85
N LEU A 406 24.07 -14.17 16.02
CA LEU A 406 24.57 -13.67 17.31
C LEU A 406 24.12 -12.26 17.66
N ILE A 407 23.59 -11.50 16.68
CA ILE A 407 23.09 -10.13 16.93
C ILE A 407 21.75 -10.24 17.68
N PRO A 408 21.59 -9.50 18.81
CA PRO A 408 20.31 -9.46 19.54
C PRO A 408 19.18 -9.00 18.62
N GLN A 409 18.07 -9.69 18.66
CA GLN A 409 16.95 -9.48 17.72
C GLN A 409 16.32 -8.07 17.82
N ASN A 410 16.41 -7.44 18.99
CA ASN A 410 15.72 -6.19 19.33
C ASN A 410 16.60 -4.93 19.22
N ASN A 411 17.74 -4.99 18.51
CA ASN A 411 18.64 -3.82 18.44
C ASN A 411 18.90 -3.38 17.01
N GLU A 412 18.00 -2.53 16.49
CA GLU A 412 18.09 -1.95 15.16
C GLU A 412 19.40 -1.21 14.87
N ILE A 413 19.92 -0.53 15.87
CA ILE A 413 21.17 0.25 15.75
C ILE A 413 22.34 -0.69 15.48
N ILE A 414 22.49 -1.76 16.26
CA ILE A 414 23.57 -2.74 16.10
C ILE A 414 23.48 -3.41 14.73
N ALA A 415 22.28 -3.78 14.32
CA ALA A 415 22.03 -4.38 13.02
C ALA A 415 22.41 -3.43 11.87
N THR A 416 22.01 -2.16 11.95
CA THR A 416 22.36 -1.13 10.95
C THR A 416 23.88 -0.95 10.88
N ILE A 417 24.57 -0.81 12.02
CA ILE A 417 26.02 -0.70 12.07
C ILE A 417 26.69 -1.92 11.44
N PHE A 418 26.21 -3.12 11.72
CA PHE A 418 26.73 -4.35 11.15
C PHE A 418 26.61 -4.37 9.61
N PHE A 419 25.43 -4.04 9.05
CA PHE A 419 25.22 -4.00 7.59
C PHE A 419 26.08 -2.95 6.90
N VAL A 420 26.19 -1.76 7.49
CA VAL A 420 27.06 -0.69 6.99
C VAL A 420 28.51 -1.14 7.02
N ALA A 421 28.96 -1.79 8.10
CA ALA A 421 30.31 -2.31 8.22
C ALA A 421 30.63 -3.39 7.16
N VAL A 422 29.70 -4.32 6.93
CA VAL A 422 29.83 -5.33 5.86
C VAL A 422 29.89 -4.68 4.49
N PHE A 423 29.01 -3.75 4.19
CA PHE A 423 29.00 -3.00 2.93
C PHE A 423 30.33 -2.26 2.70
N ILE A 424 30.82 -1.53 3.69
CA ILE A 424 32.10 -0.80 3.61
C ILE A 424 33.27 -1.78 3.42
N THR A 425 33.27 -2.90 4.15
CA THR A 425 34.32 -3.92 4.04
C THR A 425 34.36 -4.53 2.64
N MET A 426 33.20 -4.95 2.10
CA MET A 426 33.10 -5.45 0.73
C MET A 426 33.56 -4.43 -0.29
N PHE A 427 33.14 -3.18 -0.15
CA PHE A 427 33.55 -2.09 -1.01
C PHE A 427 35.07 -1.85 -0.98
N ILE A 428 35.69 -1.84 0.19
CA ILE A 428 37.16 -1.70 0.35
C ILE A 428 37.87 -2.89 -0.28
N VAL A 429 37.37 -4.11 -0.08
CA VAL A 429 37.95 -5.33 -0.69
C VAL A 429 37.95 -5.21 -2.22
N TYR A 430 36.84 -4.80 -2.80
CA TYR A 430 36.74 -4.59 -4.25
C TYR A 430 37.66 -3.47 -4.74
N LEU A 431 37.73 -2.32 -4.05
CA LEU A 431 38.62 -1.23 -4.41
C LEU A 431 40.07 -1.65 -4.40
N ARG A 432 40.52 -2.43 -3.38
CA ARG A 432 41.87 -2.96 -3.31
C ARG A 432 42.16 -3.90 -4.47
N LYS A 433 41.27 -4.87 -4.74
CA LYS A 433 41.46 -5.84 -5.84
C LYS A 433 41.51 -5.19 -7.21
N LEU A 434 40.70 -4.14 -7.43
CA LEU A 434 40.70 -3.41 -8.69
C LEU A 434 41.89 -2.45 -8.85
N LYS A 435 42.52 -2.02 -7.73
CA LYS A 435 43.73 -1.18 -7.76
C LYS A 435 45.03 -1.99 -8.02
N GLU A 436 45.04 -3.24 -7.57
CA GLU A 436 46.18 -4.14 -7.74
C GLU A 436 46.29 -4.65 -9.20
N GLU A 437 46.20 -3.74 -10.18
CA GLU A 437 46.38 -4.01 -11.60
C GLU A 437 47.81 -4.52 -11.89
N LYS A 438 48.10 -5.76 -11.55
CA LYS A 438 49.14 -6.56 -12.14
C LYS A 438 48.47 -7.69 -12.92
N ASP A 439 48.51 -7.60 -14.23
CA ASP A 439 48.37 -8.57 -15.33
C ASP A 439 47.37 -9.76 -15.20
N GLU A 440 46.75 -10.03 -14.08
CA GLU A 440 45.83 -11.15 -13.86
C GLU A 440 44.61 -10.77 -13.01
N PHE A 441 43.73 -9.89 -13.56
CA PHE A 441 42.40 -9.68 -12.95
C PHE A 441 41.56 -10.94 -13.10
N ASN A 442 41.41 -11.68 -11.98
CA ASN A 442 40.69 -12.92 -12.01
C ASN A 442 39.18 -12.66 -11.86
N VAL A 443 38.48 -12.51 -12.99
CA VAL A 443 37.02 -12.31 -13.07
C VAL A 443 36.26 -13.34 -12.23
N LYS A 444 36.76 -14.57 -12.10
CA LYS A 444 36.11 -15.63 -11.31
C LYS A 444 36.18 -15.38 -9.81
N SER A 445 37.28 -14.82 -9.33
CA SER A 445 37.41 -14.41 -7.91
C SER A 445 36.42 -13.32 -7.57
N VAL A 446 36.24 -12.35 -8.47
CA VAL A 446 35.28 -11.26 -8.31
C VAL A 446 33.85 -11.79 -8.32
N LEU A 447 33.53 -12.69 -9.27
CA LEU A 447 32.19 -13.31 -9.31
C LEU A 447 31.88 -14.14 -8.05
N ALA A 448 32.88 -14.83 -7.48
CA ALA A 448 32.69 -15.54 -6.24
C ALA A 448 32.35 -14.59 -5.08
N VAL A 449 33.03 -13.44 -4.98
CA VAL A 449 32.73 -12.44 -3.94
C VAL A 449 31.38 -11.74 -4.19
N ILE A 450 31.01 -11.47 -5.44
CA ILE A 450 29.67 -10.98 -5.78
C ILE A 450 28.60 -12.00 -5.38
N ALA A 451 28.83 -13.28 -5.65
CA ALA A 451 27.88 -14.32 -5.26
C ALA A 451 27.68 -14.38 -3.73
N VAL A 452 28.76 -14.17 -2.96
CA VAL A 452 28.67 -14.05 -1.50
C VAL A 452 27.84 -12.83 -1.08
N GLU A 453 28.17 -11.64 -1.60
CA GLU A 453 27.46 -10.41 -1.28
C GLU A 453 25.95 -10.54 -1.55
N VAL A 454 25.60 -11.06 -2.72
CA VAL A 454 24.21 -11.25 -3.14
C VAL A 454 23.49 -12.30 -2.29
N PHE A 455 24.14 -13.44 -2.02
CA PHE A 455 23.56 -14.49 -1.21
C PHE A 455 23.31 -14.02 0.23
N LEU A 456 24.30 -13.36 0.82
CA LEU A 456 24.18 -12.86 2.20
C LEU A 456 23.10 -11.79 2.32
N GLY A 457 22.98 -10.92 1.30
CA GLY A 457 21.90 -9.94 1.25
C GLY A 457 20.52 -10.61 1.17
N ALA A 458 20.38 -11.57 0.27
CA ALA A 458 19.15 -12.33 0.16
C ALA A 458 18.81 -13.06 1.47
N PHE A 459 19.80 -13.75 2.05
CA PHE A 459 19.60 -14.48 3.30
C PHE A 459 19.25 -13.56 4.48
N ALA A 460 19.87 -12.39 4.58
CA ALA A 460 19.61 -11.47 5.68
C ALA A 460 18.22 -10.82 5.60
N LEU A 461 17.74 -10.53 4.39
CA LEU A 461 16.63 -9.59 4.17
C LEU A 461 15.37 -10.24 3.61
N ILE A 462 15.45 -11.41 2.96
CA ILE A 462 14.23 -12.15 2.57
C ILE A 462 13.57 -12.69 3.82
N GLY A 463 12.30 -12.40 3.93
CA GLY A 463 11.53 -12.68 5.14
C GLY A 463 11.58 -11.49 6.09
N PRO A 464 10.85 -11.59 7.18
CA PRO A 464 10.80 -10.50 8.14
C PRO A 464 12.22 -10.23 8.66
N PRO A 465 12.67 -8.99 8.54
CA PRO A 465 13.95 -8.62 9.09
C PRO A 465 13.89 -8.77 10.61
N LYS A 466 14.89 -9.39 11.21
CA LYS A 466 15.03 -9.50 12.68
C LYS A 466 15.11 -8.12 13.39
N PHE A 467 15.03 -7.03 12.64
CA PHE A 467 15.10 -5.65 13.12
C PHE A 467 13.74 -5.04 13.43
N TYR A 468 12.68 -5.65 12.94
CA TYR A 468 11.35 -5.28 13.30
C TYR A 468 10.97 -6.15 14.48
N THR A 469 10.55 -5.52 15.55
CA THR A 469 10.19 -6.18 16.80
C THR A 469 9.21 -7.33 16.56
N SER A 470 9.23 -8.32 17.43
CA SER A 470 8.31 -9.47 17.41
C SER A 470 6.83 -9.07 17.26
N GLU A 471 6.46 -7.87 17.65
CA GLU A 471 5.13 -7.30 17.60
C GLU A 471 4.63 -7.04 16.16
N ALA A 472 5.52 -6.72 15.22
CA ALA A 472 5.14 -6.60 13.82
C ALA A 472 4.82 -7.95 13.15
N TYR A 473 5.20 -9.06 13.77
CA TYR A 473 4.86 -10.40 13.35
C TYR A 473 3.42 -10.80 13.69
N GLN A 474 2.93 -10.33 14.81
CA GLN A 474 1.61 -10.67 15.31
C GLN A 474 0.50 -10.23 14.36
N VAL A 475 0.70 -9.14 13.61
CA VAL A 475 -0.27 -8.70 12.60
C VAL A 475 -0.41 -9.71 11.44
N GLY A 476 0.61 -10.58 11.12
CA GLY A 476 0.54 -11.67 10.14
C GLY A 476 -0.33 -12.81 10.57
N ASP A 477 -0.20 -13.09 11.81
CA ASP A 477 -0.96 -14.16 12.41
C ASP A 477 -2.46 -13.83 12.40
N TYR A 478 -2.85 -12.55 12.52
CA TYR A 478 -4.27 -12.16 12.48
C TYR A 478 -4.99 -12.53 11.18
N VAL A 479 -4.38 -12.39 10.01
CA VAL A 479 -5.04 -12.78 8.76
C VAL A 479 -5.20 -14.28 8.68
N GLN A 480 -4.22 -15.04 9.14
CA GLN A 480 -4.30 -16.49 9.21
C GLN A 480 -5.33 -16.93 10.24
N TYR A 481 -5.28 -16.36 11.44
CA TYR A 481 -6.28 -16.63 12.48
C TYR A 481 -7.68 -16.23 12.02
N ALA A 482 -7.84 -15.15 11.26
CA ALA A 482 -9.12 -14.81 10.68
C ALA A 482 -9.66 -15.92 9.76
N ASN A 483 -8.80 -16.55 8.94
CA ASN A 483 -9.21 -17.68 8.11
C ASN A 483 -9.58 -18.90 8.93
N GLU A 484 -8.76 -19.26 9.91
CA GLU A 484 -8.98 -20.43 10.78
C GLU A 484 -10.21 -20.22 11.68
N ALA A 485 -10.30 -19.04 12.30
CA ALA A 485 -11.46 -18.67 13.10
C ALA A 485 -12.74 -18.62 12.26
N TYR A 486 -12.67 -18.15 11.02
CA TYR A 486 -13.78 -18.13 10.08
C TYR A 486 -14.30 -19.53 9.79
N GLU A 487 -13.40 -20.47 9.45
CA GLU A 487 -13.77 -21.87 9.17
C GLU A 487 -14.29 -22.56 10.44
N ALA A 488 -13.64 -22.32 11.61
CA ALA A 488 -14.03 -22.93 12.87
C ALA A 488 -15.32 -22.37 13.46
N LEU A 489 -15.59 -21.08 13.26
CA LEU A 489 -16.84 -20.43 13.69
C LEU A 489 -17.97 -20.62 12.70
N ASP A 490 -17.70 -21.18 11.50
CA ASP A 490 -18.70 -21.45 10.48
C ASP A 490 -19.52 -20.20 10.11
N ILE A 491 -18.79 -19.10 9.84
CA ILE A 491 -19.36 -17.81 9.49
C ILE A 491 -19.84 -17.85 8.03
N GLU A 492 -21.12 -17.63 7.80
CA GLU A 492 -21.71 -17.63 6.45
C GLU A 492 -21.33 -16.38 5.66
N GLU A 493 -21.14 -16.54 4.35
CA GLU A 493 -20.88 -15.43 3.45
C GLU A 493 -22.13 -14.54 3.30
N SER A 494 -22.00 -13.25 3.56
CA SER A 494 -23.06 -12.27 3.31
C SER A 494 -22.51 -10.86 3.17
N ALA A 495 -22.98 -10.11 2.19
CA ALA A 495 -22.69 -8.68 2.04
C ALA A 495 -23.66 -7.81 2.85
N THR A 496 -24.81 -8.32 3.16
CA THR A 496 -25.93 -7.57 3.77
C THR A 496 -26.07 -7.84 5.26
N ASP A 497 -25.90 -9.11 5.71
CA ASP A 497 -25.79 -9.41 7.12
C ASP A 497 -24.36 -9.11 7.56
N ARG A 498 -24.19 -8.05 8.30
CA ARG A 498 -22.88 -7.49 8.59
C ARG A 498 -22.31 -7.99 9.91
N ILE A 499 -20.99 -7.98 9.97
CA ILE A 499 -20.22 -8.37 11.14
C ILE A 499 -19.35 -7.18 11.61
N VAL A 500 -19.10 -7.11 12.90
CA VAL A 500 -18.18 -6.15 13.51
C VAL A 500 -17.11 -6.87 14.33
N ASN A 501 -15.95 -6.24 14.46
CA ASN A 501 -14.85 -6.68 15.32
C ASN A 501 -14.49 -5.55 16.31
N PRO A 502 -15.23 -5.38 17.41
CA PRO A 502 -15.12 -4.26 18.32
C PRO A 502 -13.77 -4.10 19.01
N ASP A 503 -13.08 -5.19 19.33
CA ASP A 503 -11.74 -5.18 19.98
C ASP A 503 -10.59 -5.02 18.99
N ILE A 504 -10.90 -4.92 17.68
CA ILE A 504 -9.90 -4.74 16.60
C ILE A 504 -8.83 -5.84 16.62
N SER A 505 -9.16 -7.03 17.07
CA SER A 505 -8.28 -8.20 17.03
C SER A 505 -8.01 -8.71 15.61
N LEU A 506 -8.81 -8.27 14.62
CA LEU A 506 -8.62 -8.55 13.19
C LEU A 506 -8.11 -7.29 12.46
N ASN A 507 -7.33 -7.46 11.38
CA ASN A 507 -6.92 -6.32 10.57
C ASN A 507 -8.08 -5.64 9.86
N ALA A 508 -7.91 -4.38 9.44
CA ALA A 508 -8.97 -3.57 8.84
C ALA A 508 -9.59 -4.15 7.55
N ASN A 509 -8.93 -5.08 6.87
CA ASN A 509 -9.44 -5.74 5.67
C ASN A 509 -9.92 -7.17 5.92
N TYR A 510 -10.14 -7.54 7.20
CA TYR A 510 -10.71 -8.84 7.55
C TYR A 510 -12.03 -9.16 6.82
N PRO A 511 -12.89 -8.19 6.48
CA PRO A 511 -14.13 -8.47 5.77
C PRO A 511 -13.92 -9.13 4.40
N LEU A 512 -12.82 -8.80 3.69
CA LEU A 512 -12.47 -9.48 2.43
C LEU A 512 -12.09 -10.95 2.65
N ILE A 513 -11.46 -11.24 3.78
CA ILE A 513 -11.07 -12.61 4.12
C ILE A 513 -12.31 -13.42 4.52
N LEU A 514 -13.14 -12.87 5.41
CA LEU A 514 -14.37 -13.51 5.90
C LEU A 514 -15.49 -13.56 4.86
N ARG A 515 -15.42 -12.72 3.82
CA ARG A 515 -16.52 -12.51 2.86
C ARG A 515 -17.83 -12.11 3.56
N ARG A 516 -17.70 -11.25 4.55
CA ARG A 516 -18.80 -10.73 5.36
C ARG A 516 -18.78 -9.22 5.33
N GLY A 517 -19.93 -8.59 5.07
CA GLY A 517 -20.02 -7.13 5.02
C GLY A 517 -19.66 -6.51 6.37
N ALA A 518 -18.89 -5.42 6.35
CA ALA A 518 -18.51 -4.69 7.54
C ALA A 518 -18.22 -3.21 7.24
N LEU A 519 -18.09 -2.40 8.29
CA LEU A 519 -17.64 -1.02 8.18
C LEU A 519 -16.14 -0.96 7.97
N SER A 520 -15.39 -1.91 8.53
CA SER A 520 -13.94 -1.94 8.51
C SER A 520 -13.37 -1.98 7.07
N SER A 521 -12.33 -1.19 6.81
CA SER A 521 -11.71 -1.07 5.48
C SER A 521 -10.33 -0.42 5.55
N PHE A 522 -9.38 -0.96 4.77
CA PHE A 522 -8.09 -0.34 4.50
C PHE A 522 -7.72 -0.51 3.03
N THR A 523 -8.37 0.25 2.17
CA THR A 523 -8.11 0.27 0.72
C THR A 523 -7.23 1.47 0.33
N ALA A 524 -6.73 1.48 -0.91
CA ALA A 524 -5.84 2.55 -1.39
C ALA A 524 -6.48 3.93 -1.38
N ALA A 525 -7.81 4.02 -1.45
CA ALA A 525 -8.58 5.25 -1.42
C ALA A 525 -9.92 5.01 -0.74
N LEU A 526 -10.14 5.65 0.40
CA LEU A 526 -11.46 5.86 0.97
C LEU A 526 -12.01 7.19 0.50
N GLU A 527 -13.29 7.26 0.24
CA GLU A 527 -13.96 8.53 -0.04
C GLU A 527 -13.89 9.42 1.21
N SER A 528 -13.62 10.72 1.02
CA SER A 528 -13.45 11.67 2.14
C SER A 528 -14.67 11.74 3.04
N ASP A 529 -15.85 11.58 2.45
CA ASP A 529 -17.12 11.67 3.14
C ASP A 529 -17.33 10.48 4.10
N THR A 530 -16.91 9.27 3.71
CA THR A 530 -16.96 8.08 4.57
C THR A 530 -16.15 8.24 5.85
N GLN A 531 -14.98 8.87 5.78
CA GLN A 531 -14.18 9.11 6.98
C GLN A 531 -14.77 10.19 7.88
N THR A 532 -15.34 11.24 7.31
CA THR A 532 -16.05 12.29 8.06
C THR A 532 -17.25 11.70 8.75
N PHE A 533 -18.00 10.85 8.05
CA PHE A 533 -19.10 10.10 8.61
C PHE A 533 -18.66 9.27 9.82
N ALA A 534 -17.63 8.43 9.68
CA ALA A 534 -17.16 7.59 10.77
C ALA A 534 -16.86 8.40 12.04
N LYS A 535 -16.18 9.53 11.90
CA LYS A 535 -15.91 10.46 12.99
C LYS A 535 -17.20 10.98 13.65
N ASN A 536 -18.15 11.42 12.85
CA ASN A 536 -19.40 12.02 13.34
C ASN A 536 -20.31 11.01 14.07
N TRP A 537 -20.22 9.73 13.72
CA TRP A 537 -20.99 8.65 14.33
C TRP A 537 -20.25 7.91 15.47
N GLY A 538 -19.01 8.33 15.77
CA GLY A 538 -18.23 7.81 16.89
C GLY A 538 -17.43 6.55 16.59
N TYR A 539 -17.27 6.18 15.30
CA TYR A 539 -16.41 5.06 14.92
C TYR A 539 -14.95 5.46 14.84
N SER A 540 -14.09 4.48 15.00
CA SER A 540 -12.64 4.66 14.92
C SER A 540 -12.17 4.81 13.49
N LYS A 541 -11.22 5.72 13.29
CA LYS A 541 -10.50 5.89 12.02
C LYS A 541 -9.03 6.20 12.27
N TYR A 542 -8.16 5.73 11.41
CA TYR A 542 -6.75 6.07 11.45
C TYR A 542 -6.21 6.17 10.02
N PHE A 543 -5.67 7.32 9.63
CA PHE A 543 -5.16 7.60 8.29
C PHE A 543 -6.16 7.20 7.18
N LEU A 544 -5.96 6.07 6.49
CA LEU A 544 -6.86 5.51 5.47
C LEU A 544 -7.66 4.31 5.99
N TRP A 545 -7.58 4.02 7.27
CA TRP A 545 -8.31 2.94 7.91
C TRP A 545 -9.64 3.43 8.42
N LEU A 546 -10.64 2.64 8.23
CA LEU A 546 -11.94 2.72 8.86
C LEU A 546 -12.09 1.43 9.67
N LEU A 547 -12.54 1.54 10.91
CA LEU A 547 -12.56 0.41 11.83
C LEU A 547 -13.93 0.28 12.50
N ASP A 548 -14.28 -0.94 12.88
CA ASP A 548 -15.56 -1.23 13.50
C ASP A 548 -15.62 -0.87 14.99
N SER A 549 -14.51 -0.53 15.60
CA SER A 549 -14.48 -0.08 17.00
C SER A 549 -15.16 1.27 17.15
N GLY A 550 -15.88 1.45 18.25
CA GLY A 550 -16.73 2.61 18.49
C GLY A 550 -18.14 2.44 17.94
N GLY A 551 -18.82 3.55 17.68
CA GLY A 551 -20.25 3.52 17.36
C GLY A 551 -21.12 3.14 18.56
N THR A 552 -22.38 2.82 18.34
CA THR A 552 -23.33 2.43 19.38
C THR A 552 -24.16 1.24 18.95
N VAL A 553 -24.90 0.62 19.87
CA VAL A 553 -25.89 -0.42 19.52
C VAL A 553 -26.91 0.07 18.48
N PHE A 554 -27.26 1.36 18.51
CA PHE A 554 -28.17 1.94 17.52
C PHE A 554 -27.54 2.04 16.12
N THR A 555 -26.29 2.48 16.04
CA THR A 555 -25.59 2.55 14.75
C THR A 555 -25.31 1.18 14.15
N ASN A 556 -24.98 0.19 14.99
CA ASN A 556 -24.82 -1.18 14.54
C ASN A 556 -26.14 -1.74 13.98
N ALA A 557 -27.26 -1.46 14.65
CA ALA A 557 -28.58 -1.83 14.14
C ALA A 557 -28.93 -1.12 12.82
N LEU A 558 -28.63 0.20 12.69
CA LEU A 558 -28.84 0.96 11.44
C LEU A 558 -28.04 0.41 10.26
N PHE A 559 -26.84 -0.12 10.51
CA PHE A 559 -26.00 -0.74 9.48
C PHE A 559 -26.33 -2.21 9.23
N HIS A 560 -27.37 -2.73 9.89
CA HIS A 560 -27.74 -4.14 9.81
C HIS A 560 -26.60 -5.06 10.21
N VAL A 561 -25.92 -4.72 11.32
CA VAL A 561 -24.97 -5.62 11.97
C VAL A 561 -25.75 -6.71 12.67
N THR A 562 -25.51 -7.96 12.25
CA THR A 562 -26.20 -9.14 12.78
C THR A 562 -25.31 -9.96 13.69
N GLU A 563 -24.00 -9.82 13.55
CA GLU A 563 -22.99 -10.60 14.25
C GLU A 563 -21.80 -9.76 14.70
N ALA A 564 -21.06 -10.28 15.67
CA ALA A 564 -19.76 -9.76 16.07
C ALA A 564 -18.77 -10.90 16.25
N VAL A 565 -17.54 -10.69 15.81
CA VAL A 565 -16.38 -11.56 16.12
C VAL A 565 -15.45 -10.79 17.04
N ASN A 566 -15.09 -11.37 18.18
CA ASN A 566 -14.30 -10.72 19.21
C ASN A 566 -13.44 -11.75 19.96
N GLN A 567 -12.28 -11.36 20.46
CA GLN A 567 -11.51 -12.20 21.40
C GLN A 567 -12.00 -12.03 22.82
N ASN A 568 -12.22 -10.79 23.23
CA ASN A 568 -12.77 -10.47 24.54
C ASN A 568 -14.26 -10.76 24.63
N ASP A 569 -14.76 -10.99 25.87
CA ASP A 569 -16.18 -11.15 26.09
C ASP A 569 -16.94 -9.85 25.80
N LEU A 570 -18.04 -9.98 25.06
CA LEU A 570 -18.98 -8.89 24.80
C LEU A 570 -20.11 -8.89 25.85
N ASP A 571 -20.68 -7.71 26.10
CA ASP A 571 -21.75 -7.54 27.06
C ASP A 571 -22.99 -8.34 26.62
N PRO A 572 -23.49 -9.28 27.48
CA PRO A 572 -24.69 -10.05 27.18
C PRO A 572 -25.96 -9.22 26.96
N ALA A 573 -25.98 -7.97 27.48
CA ALA A 573 -27.08 -7.05 27.21
C ALA A 573 -27.16 -6.68 25.72
N LEU A 574 -26.04 -6.64 25.01
CA LEU A 574 -25.98 -6.27 23.60
C LEU A 574 -25.78 -7.45 22.65
N TYR A 575 -25.14 -8.52 23.09
CA TYR A 575 -24.74 -9.65 22.24
C TYR A 575 -24.98 -10.99 22.94
N THR A 576 -25.36 -11.99 22.18
CA THR A 576 -25.52 -13.38 22.62
C THR A 576 -24.41 -14.24 22.04
N LEU A 577 -23.65 -14.94 22.88
CA LEU A 577 -22.59 -15.85 22.45
C LEU A 577 -23.19 -17.05 21.70
N GLU A 578 -22.77 -17.25 20.45
CA GLU A 578 -23.21 -18.36 19.60
C GLU A 578 -22.17 -19.51 19.57
N LYS A 579 -20.91 -19.14 19.33
CA LYS A 579 -19.82 -20.10 19.20
C LYS A 579 -18.53 -19.53 19.79
N SER A 580 -17.64 -20.38 20.26
CA SER A 580 -16.29 -19.98 20.64
C SER A 580 -15.26 -20.93 20.06
N TYR A 581 -14.16 -20.38 19.55
CA TYR A 581 -13.03 -21.09 19.02
C TYR A 581 -11.79 -20.72 19.85
N ALA A 582 -11.24 -21.69 20.58
CA ALA A 582 -9.99 -21.50 21.30
C ALA A 582 -8.84 -21.74 20.33
N ASP A 583 -7.94 -20.79 20.24
CA ASP A 583 -6.75 -20.92 19.40
C ASP A 583 -5.77 -21.92 20.03
N TYR A 584 -5.33 -22.87 19.21
CA TYR A 584 -4.22 -23.77 19.53
C TYR A 584 -2.98 -23.22 18.82
N ASP A 585 -2.15 -22.48 19.50
CA ASP A 585 -0.79 -22.26 19.02
C ASP A 585 -0.02 -23.57 19.05
N ILE A 586 0.17 -24.18 17.89
CA ILE A 586 0.86 -25.45 17.69
C ILE A 586 2.33 -25.38 18.17
N ASP A 587 2.91 -24.20 18.22
CA ASP A 587 4.32 -23.99 18.57
C ASP A 587 4.55 -23.36 19.95
N SER A 588 3.53 -22.82 20.63
CA SER A 588 3.67 -22.26 21.97
C SER A 588 3.43 -23.32 23.02
N LYS A 589 4.36 -23.43 23.97
CA LYS A 589 4.19 -24.22 25.19
C LYS A 589 3.42 -23.49 26.29
N GLU A 590 2.84 -22.33 25.95
CA GLU A 590 2.07 -21.50 26.87
C GLU A 590 0.58 -21.83 26.79
N ALA A 591 -0.16 -21.49 27.82
CA ALA A 591 -1.60 -21.74 27.90
C ALA A 591 -2.33 -21.08 26.73
N PRO A 592 -3.41 -21.66 26.20
CA PRO A 592 -4.15 -21.10 25.07
C PRO A 592 -4.55 -19.67 25.37
N GLN A 593 -4.15 -18.74 24.51
CA GLN A 593 -4.70 -17.40 24.51
C GLN A 593 -6.21 -17.49 24.23
N GLU A 594 -6.99 -16.55 24.75
CA GLU A 594 -8.43 -16.54 24.52
C GLU A 594 -8.73 -16.51 23.02
N GLY A 595 -9.42 -17.53 22.54
CA GLY A 595 -9.74 -17.67 21.11
C GLY A 595 -10.86 -16.76 20.66
N TYR A 596 -11.12 -16.71 19.35
CA TYR A 596 -12.22 -15.95 18.80
C TYR A 596 -13.58 -16.48 19.20
N LYS A 597 -14.53 -15.57 19.42
CA LYS A 597 -15.91 -15.84 19.78
C LYS A 597 -16.84 -15.18 18.75
N LEU A 598 -17.88 -15.91 18.33
CA LEU A 598 -18.93 -15.40 17.47
C LEU A 598 -20.17 -15.09 18.31
N TYR A 599 -20.68 -13.92 18.16
CA TYR A 599 -21.85 -13.42 18.84
C TYR A 599 -22.93 -13.03 17.85
N SER A 600 -24.21 -13.23 18.19
CA SER A 600 -25.33 -12.60 17.53
C SER A 600 -25.70 -11.28 18.21
N ALA A 601 -26.01 -10.25 17.43
CA ALA A 601 -26.47 -8.96 17.94
C ALA A 601 -27.92 -9.09 18.45
N ASN A 602 -28.20 -8.60 19.68
CA ASN A 602 -29.53 -8.66 20.27
C ASN A 602 -30.51 -7.63 19.66
N TYR A 603 -29.99 -6.53 19.11
CA TYR A 603 -30.78 -5.43 18.56
C TYR A 603 -30.51 -5.31 17.06
N ARG A 604 -31.55 -5.53 16.26
CA ARG A 604 -31.44 -5.53 14.78
C ARG A 604 -32.55 -4.69 14.16
N LEU A 605 -32.22 -3.98 13.08
CA LEU A 605 -33.18 -3.31 12.20
C LEU A 605 -33.11 -3.95 10.81
N PRO A 606 -34.14 -3.85 9.97
CA PRO A 606 -34.08 -4.33 8.58
C PRO A 606 -32.94 -3.67 7.82
N PHE A 607 -32.43 -4.38 6.79
CA PHE A 607 -31.33 -3.84 5.98
C PHE A 607 -31.62 -2.46 5.41
N ALA A 608 -32.84 -2.24 4.92
CA ALA A 608 -33.28 -0.94 4.45
C ALA A 608 -34.59 -0.52 5.14
N MET A 609 -34.71 0.75 5.41
CA MET A 609 -35.82 1.34 6.13
C MET A 609 -36.45 2.48 5.33
N THR A 610 -37.63 2.93 5.70
CA THR A 610 -38.29 4.07 5.05
C THR A 610 -38.34 5.29 5.96
N VAL A 611 -38.11 6.46 5.38
CA VAL A 611 -38.13 7.76 6.05
C VAL A 611 -38.92 8.78 5.23
N ALA A 612 -39.30 9.87 5.89
CA ALA A 612 -40.00 10.97 5.20
C ALA A 612 -39.02 11.75 4.29
N SER A 613 -39.57 12.36 3.23
CA SER A 613 -38.78 13.21 2.33
C SER A 613 -38.22 14.46 3.01
N SER A 614 -38.87 14.98 4.06
CA SER A 614 -38.38 16.06 4.90
C SER A 614 -37.06 15.68 5.56
N PHE A 615 -36.99 14.49 6.19
CA PHE A 615 -35.79 13.98 6.81
C PHE A 615 -34.66 13.72 5.77
N ALA A 616 -35.03 13.10 4.65
CA ALA A 616 -34.04 12.85 3.58
C ALA A 616 -33.46 14.15 2.97
N SER A 617 -34.07 15.31 3.23
CA SER A 617 -33.65 16.62 2.71
C SER A 617 -33.09 17.54 3.79
N GLU A 618 -33.03 17.07 5.03
CA GLU A 618 -32.48 17.81 6.16
C GLU A 618 -30.94 17.82 6.11
N ASP A 619 -30.35 18.94 6.52
CA ASP A 619 -28.92 18.99 6.80
C ASP A 619 -28.68 18.30 8.14
N LEU A 620 -28.20 17.06 8.09
CA LEU A 620 -27.97 16.19 9.24
C LEU A 620 -26.57 16.42 9.85
N GLY A 621 -26.09 17.66 9.86
CA GLY A 621 -24.91 18.06 10.65
C GLY A 621 -25.18 17.95 12.15
N GLY A 622 -24.10 17.88 12.95
CA GLY A 622 -24.16 17.77 14.41
C GLY A 622 -23.17 16.75 14.95
N ASP A 623 -23.17 16.60 16.27
CA ASP A 623 -22.42 15.54 16.92
C ASP A 623 -23.18 14.19 16.85
N TRP A 624 -22.56 13.17 17.39
CA TRP A 624 -23.15 11.82 17.37
C TRP A 624 -24.48 11.75 18.13
N VAL A 625 -24.67 12.52 19.21
CA VAL A 625 -25.90 12.55 20.01
C VAL A 625 -27.06 13.11 19.18
N ASP A 626 -26.83 14.23 18.49
CA ASP A 626 -27.80 14.86 17.62
C ASP A 626 -28.21 13.94 16.46
N LEU A 627 -27.21 13.31 15.83
CA LEU A 627 -27.43 12.38 14.72
C LEU A 627 -28.28 11.18 15.15
N HIS A 628 -27.96 10.55 16.28
CA HIS A 628 -28.73 9.43 16.83
C HIS A 628 -30.19 9.82 17.07
N ASN A 629 -30.43 10.96 17.69
CA ASN A 629 -31.77 11.43 18.04
C ASN A 629 -32.60 11.79 16.79
N LYS A 630 -32.00 12.41 15.78
CA LYS A 630 -32.65 12.70 14.50
C LYS A 630 -33.08 11.42 13.76
N PHE A 631 -32.17 10.43 13.67
CA PHE A 631 -32.48 9.16 13.05
C PHE A 631 -33.53 8.38 13.85
N TYR A 632 -33.40 8.33 15.14
CA TYR A 632 -34.40 7.70 16.02
C TYR A 632 -35.79 8.31 15.81
N THR A 633 -35.90 9.63 15.86
CA THR A 633 -37.16 10.34 15.64
C THR A 633 -37.73 10.05 14.22
N ALA A 634 -36.88 10.03 13.19
CA ALA A 634 -37.33 9.73 11.83
C ALA A 634 -37.87 8.32 11.66
N LEU A 635 -37.32 7.35 12.38
CA LEU A 635 -37.71 5.95 12.32
C LEU A 635 -38.88 5.63 13.21
N SER A 636 -38.84 6.07 14.50
CA SER A 636 -39.87 5.75 15.51
C SER A 636 -41.06 6.67 15.49
N GLY A 637 -40.89 7.93 15.06
CA GLY A 637 -41.87 9.01 15.24
C GLY A 637 -41.90 9.59 16.66
N ASP A 638 -41.09 9.06 17.60
CA ASP A 638 -40.98 9.55 18.95
C ASP A 638 -40.05 10.80 18.95
N LYS A 639 -40.49 11.87 19.63
CA LYS A 639 -39.75 13.13 19.76
C LYS A 639 -38.84 13.16 20.97
N GLU A 640 -39.04 12.25 21.91
CA GLU A 640 -38.16 12.13 23.07
C GLU A 640 -36.82 11.52 22.65
N PRO A 641 -35.69 12.11 23.07
CA PRO A 641 -34.38 11.69 22.59
C PRO A 641 -34.04 10.25 23.02
N LEU A 642 -33.44 9.50 22.10
CA LEU A 642 -32.85 8.18 22.36
C LEU A 642 -31.57 8.29 23.20
N VAL A 643 -30.73 9.27 22.87
CA VAL A 643 -29.44 9.51 23.54
C VAL A 643 -29.47 10.81 24.28
N LYS A 644 -29.04 10.80 25.56
CA LYS A 644 -28.95 11.98 26.41
C LYS A 644 -27.56 12.12 27.02
N GLY A 645 -27.02 13.34 26.98
CA GLY A 645 -25.80 13.65 27.73
C GLY A 645 -26.02 13.47 29.25
N MET A 646 -24.97 13.04 29.93
CA MET A 646 -24.98 12.78 31.36
C MET A 646 -24.19 13.86 32.12
N SER A 647 -24.75 14.30 33.26
CA SER A 647 -24.03 15.14 34.21
C SER A 647 -23.12 14.28 35.08
N TYR A 648 -21.95 14.78 35.41
CA TYR A 648 -20.98 14.05 36.23
C TYR A 648 -20.24 14.97 37.19
N SER A 649 -19.80 14.40 38.30
CA SER A 649 -18.79 15.02 39.16
C SER A 649 -17.40 14.46 38.81
N VAL A 650 -16.37 15.27 39.01
CA VAL A 650 -15.00 14.84 38.71
C VAL A 650 -14.05 15.19 39.84
N LYS A 651 -13.18 14.22 40.17
CA LYS A 651 -11.97 14.45 40.97
C LYS A 651 -10.75 14.19 40.07
N LYS A 652 -9.81 15.11 40.07
CA LYS A 652 -8.63 15.05 39.21
C LYS A 652 -7.37 15.00 40.05
N SER A 653 -6.51 14.02 39.76
CA SER A 653 -5.11 13.98 40.16
C SER A 653 -4.21 14.00 38.89
N ASP A 654 -2.89 13.97 39.06
CA ASP A 654 -1.98 14.00 37.93
C ASP A 654 -2.00 12.69 37.09
N THR A 655 -2.33 11.58 37.75
CA THR A 655 -2.31 10.23 37.15
C THR A 655 -3.67 9.59 37.05
N VAL A 656 -4.71 10.11 37.74
CA VAL A 656 -6.04 9.49 37.81
C VAL A 656 -7.11 10.54 37.67
N LEU A 657 -8.10 10.27 36.84
CA LEU A 657 -9.36 11.03 36.76
C LEU A 657 -10.50 10.14 37.23
N GLU A 658 -11.19 10.55 38.28
CA GLU A 658 -12.35 9.85 38.83
C GLU A 658 -13.61 10.63 38.50
N TYR A 659 -14.56 9.99 37.86
CA TYR A 659 -15.87 10.53 37.50
C TYR A 659 -16.95 9.73 38.19
N ASN A 660 -17.97 10.42 38.70
CA ASN A 660 -19.20 9.81 39.20
C ASN A 660 -20.37 10.37 38.42
N THR A 661 -21.24 9.48 37.92
CA THR A 661 -22.45 9.83 37.17
C THR A 661 -23.58 8.88 37.54
N GLN A 662 -24.82 9.25 37.17
CA GLN A 662 -26.05 8.49 37.49
C GLN A 662 -26.78 8.17 36.19
N THR A 663 -27.15 6.90 35.98
CA THR A 663 -28.05 6.50 34.87
C THR A 663 -29.50 6.75 35.20
N SER A 664 -30.33 6.92 34.20
CA SER A 664 -31.77 7.04 34.31
C SER A 664 -32.43 5.98 33.41
N GLY A 665 -33.10 4.99 34.04
CA GLY A 665 -33.65 3.83 33.37
C GLY A 665 -32.58 2.84 32.94
N ASN A 666 -32.98 1.84 32.16
CA ASN A 666 -32.08 0.87 31.52
C ASN A 666 -31.33 1.54 30.37
N ALA A 667 -30.05 1.73 30.49
CA ALA A 667 -29.27 2.55 29.57
C ALA A 667 -27.87 1.98 29.26
N ALA A 668 -27.50 2.02 28.01
CA ALA A 668 -26.12 1.81 27.56
C ALA A 668 -25.33 3.11 27.70
N VAL A 669 -24.22 3.08 28.40
CA VAL A 669 -23.40 4.28 28.72
C VAL A 669 -22.17 4.30 27.79
N TYR A 670 -21.90 5.49 27.26
CA TYR A 670 -20.79 5.74 26.35
C TYR A 670 -19.93 6.90 26.84
N LEU A 671 -18.61 6.70 26.80
CA LEU A 671 -17.59 7.72 27.01
C LEU A 671 -17.08 8.22 25.67
N LYS A 672 -17.07 9.55 25.48
CA LYS A 672 -16.36 10.21 24.40
C LYS A 672 -15.23 11.06 24.97
N ILE A 673 -14.02 10.84 24.50
CA ILE A 673 -12.90 11.70 24.80
C ILE A 673 -12.95 12.87 23.81
N VAL A 674 -13.19 14.08 24.34
CA VAL A 674 -13.39 15.29 23.53
C VAL A 674 -12.07 15.94 23.18
N ASP A 675 -11.15 16.00 24.17
CA ASP A 675 -9.85 16.60 24.00
C ASP A 675 -8.76 15.83 24.72
N ILE A 676 -7.68 15.53 24.01
CA ILE A 676 -6.46 14.89 24.50
C ILE A 676 -5.31 15.86 24.32
N ASN A 677 -4.70 16.27 25.40
CA ASN A 677 -3.47 17.04 25.35
C ASN A 677 -2.28 16.09 25.15
N ASN A 678 -1.76 16.04 23.93
CA ASN A 678 -0.57 15.29 23.58
C ASN A 678 0.62 16.25 23.49
N ARG A 679 1.56 16.17 24.42
CA ARG A 679 2.77 17.02 24.43
C ARG A 679 3.79 16.66 23.37
N ASN A 680 3.67 15.50 22.75
CA ASN A 680 4.61 15.02 21.76
C ASN A 680 3.93 14.94 20.38
N SER A 681 3.75 16.10 19.73
CA SER A 681 3.12 16.21 18.43
C SER A 681 3.83 15.43 17.30
N ASP A 682 5.08 15.02 17.51
CA ASP A 682 5.90 14.29 16.56
C ASP A 682 5.98 12.78 16.84
N ALA A 683 5.62 12.34 18.05
CA ALA A 683 5.54 10.93 18.35
C ALA A 683 4.25 10.36 17.78
N ASN A 684 4.35 9.25 17.07
CA ASN A 684 3.20 8.41 16.84
C ASN A 684 2.48 8.22 18.17
N ALA A 685 1.34 8.87 18.33
CA ALA A 685 0.56 8.86 19.56
C ALA A 685 0.07 7.46 19.96
N SER A 686 0.42 6.49 19.13
CA SER A 686 0.03 5.12 19.21
C SER A 686 0.48 4.41 20.48
N TRP A 687 1.71 4.56 20.94
CA TRP A 687 2.16 3.94 22.21
C TRP A 687 1.65 4.65 23.47
N LEU A 688 1.05 5.84 23.33
CA LEU A 688 0.63 6.66 24.46
C LEU A 688 -0.70 6.23 25.05
N ILE A 689 -1.52 5.48 24.32
CA ILE A 689 -2.85 5.06 24.78
C ILE A 689 -2.85 3.64 25.34
N SER A 690 -1.87 2.81 25.01
CA SER A 690 -1.59 1.63 25.84
C SER A 690 -1.29 1.98 27.30
N SER A 691 -1.01 3.25 27.60
CA SER A 691 -0.81 3.76 28.95
C SER A 691 -2.07 4.33 29.62
N MET A 692 -3.25 4.17 29.01
CA MET A 692 -4.53 4.62 29.58
C MET A 692 -5.43 3.43 29.89
N HIS A 693 -5.82 3.31 31.15
CA HIS A 693 -6.74 2.30 31.62
C HIS A 693 -8.06 2.94 32.04
N VAL A 694 -9.16 2.33 31.63
CA VAL A 694 -10.51 2.79 31.99
C VAL A 694 -11.18 1.74 32.85
N TYR A 695 -11.65 2.13 34.02
CA TYR A 695 -12.38 1.27 34.96
C TYR A 695 -13.78 1.80 35.18
N VAL A 696 -14.74 0.89 35.25
CA VAL A 696 -16.14 1.19 35.61
C VAL A 696 -16.51 0.31 36.78
N ASN A 697 -16.88 0.93 37.91
CA ASN A 697 -17.15 0.25 39.18
C ASN A 697 -16.03 -0.76 39.51
N ASP A 698 -14.78 -0.29 39.43
CA ASP A 698 -13.53 -1.05 39.66
C ASP A 698 -13.25 -2.22 38.65
N LYS A 699 -14.08 -2.41 37.66
CA LYS A 699 -13.83 -3.37 36.59
C LYS A 699 -13.22 -2.65 35.39
N GLU A 700 -12.08 -3.17 34.86
CA GLU A 700 -11.45 -2.63 33.67
C GLU A 700 -12.31 -2.85 32.44
N VAL A 701 -12.45 -1.79 31.65
CA VAL A 701 -13.09 -1.81 30.33
C VAL A 701 -11.99 -1.83 29.28
N PRO A 702 -11.95 -2.85 28.42
CA PRO A 702 -10.94 -2.92 27.37
C PRO A 702 -11.02 -1.68 26.47
N VAL A 703 -9.91 -0.97 26.33
CA VAL A 703 -9.76 0.09 25.32
C VAL A 703 -9.24 -0.55 24.06
N PRO A 704 -10.01 -0.55 22.94
CA PRO A 704 -9.59 -1.23 21.75
C PRO A 704 -8.27 -0.70 21.19
N THR A 705 -7.33 -1.59 20.97
CA THR A 705 -6.03 -1.30 20.33
C THR A 705 -5.85 -2.21 19.14
N LEU A 706 -5.04 -1.83 18.16
CA LEU A 706 -4.67 -2.71 17.05
C LEU A 706 -3.77 -3.85 17.52
N GLY A 707 -4.39 -4.95 17.95
CA GLY A 707 -3.67 -6.13 18.44
C GLY A 707 -2.75 -5.81 19.62
N ASP A 708 -1.94 -6.75 20.04
CA ASP A 708 -0.86 -6.56 21.02
C ASP A 708 0.28 -5.66 20.54
N VAL A 709 0.09 -4.94 19.45
CA VAL A 709 1.02 -3.91 19.04
C VAL A 709 0.84 -2.76 20.04
N GLU A 710 1.72 -2.67 21.01
CA GLU A 710 1.83 -1.59 22.01
C GLU A 710 1.76 -0.17 21.40
N ASN A 711 1.46 -0.05 20.12
CA ASN A 711 1.74 1.12 19.31
C ASN A 711 0.60 1.63 18.45
N THR A 712 -0.64 1.21 18.62
CA THR A 712 -1.75 1.76 17.82
C THR A 712 -2.87 2.27 18.68
N ALA A 713 -2.81 3.53 18.90
CA ALA A 713 -3.76 4.25 19.74
C ALA A 713 -4.93 4.79 18.94
N TYR A 714 -6.11 4.58 19.45
CA TYR A 714 -7.36 4.97 18.82
C TYR A 714 -7.97 6.26 19.39
N PHE A 715 -7.37 6.86 20.42
CA PHE A 715 -7.78 8.13 20.99
C PHE A 715 -6.84 9.28 20.61
N THR A 716 -6.57 9.46 19.33
CA THR A 716 -5.87 10.65 18.85
C THR A 716 -6.86 11.56 18.14
N ASP A 717 -6.45 12.73 17.67
CA ASP A 717 -7.25 13.59 16.79
C ASP A 717 -7.78 12.88 15.54
N TYR A 718 -7.16 11.75 15.17
CA TYR A 718 -7.61 10.89 14.08
C TYR A 718 -8.71 9.92 14.48
N ASN A 719 -8.91 9.66 15.80
CA ASN A 719 -9.64 8.53 16.29
C ASN A 719 -10.65 8.94 17.35
N ASN A 720 -11.74 9.45 16.92
CA ASN A 720 -12.78 10.01 17.76
C ASN A 720 -13.89 8.97 18.03
N ASN A 721 -13.52 7.78 18.53
CA ASN A 721 -14.48 6.72 18.80
C ASN A 721 -15.17 6.89 20.16
N LEU A 722 -16.33 6.25 20.27
CA LEU A 722 -17.04 6.10 21.51
C LEU A 722 -16.57 4.82 22.21
N LEU A 723 -16.28 4.90 23.50
CA LEU A 723 -16.02 3.74 24.32
C LEU A 723 -17.32 3.34 25.04
N TYR A 724 -17.78 2.12 24.80
CA TYR A 724 -18.89 1.52 25.51
C TYR A 724 -18.45 1.14 26.93
N LEU A 725 -19.20 1.57 27.97
CA LEU A 725 -18.86 1.37 29.36
C LEU A 725 -19.71 0.30 30.06
N GLY A 726 -20.83 -0.11 29.46
CA GLY A 726 -21.75 -1.10 30.01
C GLY A 726 -23.20 -0.66 29.95
N CYS A 727 -24.11 -1.59 30.27
CA CYS A 727 -25.54 -1.33 30.51
C CYS A 727 -25.82 -1.28 32.01
N PHE A 728 -26.60 -0.25 32.43
CA PHE A 728 -26.93 0.01 33.85
C PHE A 728 -28.38 0.42 33.96
N ASP A 729 -29.05 0.06 35.06
CA ASP A 729 -30.45 0.39 35.32
C ASP A 729 -30.60 1.22 36.60
N ASN A 730 -30.77 2.53 36.47
CA ASN A 730 -30.90 3.49 37.57
C ASN A 730 -29.76 3.41 38.59
N GLU A 731 -28.54 3.25 38.14
CA GLU A 731 -27.35 3.04 38.98
C GLU A 731 -26.44 4.27 39.01
N SER A 732 -25.72 4.44 40.10
CA SER A 732 -24.57 5.34 40.20
C SER A 732 -23.34 4.59 39.67
N ILE A 733 -22.60 5.25 38.79
CA ILE A 733 -21.45 4.66 38.12
C ILE A 733 -20.21 5.45 38.48
N ASP A 734 -19.20 4.75 38.99
CA ASP A 734 -17.86 5.28 39.22
C ASP A 734 -16.98 4.92 38.03
N ILE A 735 -16.43 5.92 37.33
CA ILE A 735 -15.58 5.76 36.19
C ILE A 735 -14.21 6.33 36.51
N ARG A 736 -13.17 5.52 36.38
CA ARG A 736 -11.80 5.89 36.67
C ARG A 736 -10.93 5.73 35.42
N ILE A 737 -10.21 6.81 35.05
CA ILE A 737 -9.23 6.80 33.97
C ILE A 737 -7.87 6.96 34.60
N GLU A 738 -7.00 5.99 34.43
CA GLU A 738 -5.62 5.98 34.93
C GLU A 738 -4.62 6.11 33.79
N TYR A 739 -3.50 6.77 34.06
CA TYR A 739 -2.39 6.92 33.11
C TYR A 739 -1.11 6.36 33.70
N ASP A 740 -0.39 5.58 32.91
CA ASP A 740 0.95 5.10 33.26
C ASP A 740 1.97 6.24 33.24
N ASP A 741 1.86 7.16 32.28
CA ASP A 741 2.71 8.33 32.17
C ASP A 741 1.92 9.59 31.78
N PRO A 742 1.43 10.35 32.76
CA PRO A 742 0.63 11.57 32.55
C PRO A 742 1.42 12.72 31.91
N TRP A 743 2.74 12.59 31.81
CA TRP A 743 3.56 13.59 31.16
C TRP A 743 3.38 13.60 29.64
N TYR A 744 3.12 12.45 29.06
CA TYR A 744 2.94 12.28 27.60
C TYR A 744 1.49 12.43 27.18
N LEU A 745 0.55 11.87 27.93
CA LEU A 745 -0.87 11.85 27.60
C LEU A 745 -1.71 12.39 28.76
N LYS A 746 -2.56 13.35 28.45
CA LYS A 746 -3.55 13.86 29.40
C LYS A 746 -4.86 14.12 28.71
N VAL A 747 -5.91 13.41 29.13
CA VAL A 747 -7.27 13.72 28.72
C VAL A 747 -7.68 15.02 29.39
N SER A 748 -8.00 16.04 28.60
CA SER A 748 -8.40 17.34 29.13
C SER A 748 -9.91 17.46 29.29
N GLU A 749 -10.67 16.83 28.36
CA GLU A 749 -12.13 16.89 28.38
C GLU A 749 -12.75 15.56 27.96
N VAL A 750 -13.78 15.13 28.65
CA VAL A 750 -14.62 13.97 28.35
C VAL A 750 -16.08 14.35 28.37
N SER A 751 -16.90 13.58 27.64
CA SER A 751 -18.35 13.61 27.74
C SER A 751 -18.89 12.20 27.92
N PHE A 752 -19.94 12.10 28.71
CA PHE A 752 -20.69 10.86 28.90
C PHE A 752 -22.10 11.04 28.35
N ALA A 753 -22.61 10.00 27.75
CA ALA A 753 -23.98 9.95 27.30
C ALA A 753 -24.57 8.56 27.53
N GLN A 754 -25.87 8.53 27.80
CA GLN A 754 -26.65 7.31 27.92
C GLN A 754 -27.63 7.15 26.77
N LEU A 755 -27.72 5.93 26.26
CA LEU A 755 -28.67 5.49 25.24
C LEU A 755 -29.74 4.64 25.92
N ASP A 756 -31.00 5.04 25.77
CA ASP A 756 -32.18 4.40 26.36
C ASP A 756 -32.46 3.05 25.70
N MET A 757 -32.21 1.96 26.42
CA MET A 757 -32.33 0.60 25.90
C MET A 757 -33.79 0.14 25.75
N ASP A 758 -34.71 0.67 26.55
CA ASP A 758 -36.15 0.37 26.40
C ASP A 758 -36.69 0.97 25.11
N LYS A 759 -36.25 2.18 24.77
CA LYS A 759 -36.57 2.80 23.47
C LYS A 759 -35.95 2.05 22.30
N MET A 760 -34.73 1.58 22.47
CA MET A 760 -34.04 0.78 21.45
C MET A 760 -34.80 -0.53 21.20
N GLU A 761 -35.19 -1.23 22.24
CA GLU A 761 -35.97 -2.47 22.13
C GLU A 761 -37.34 -2.22 21.46
N LYS A 762 -38.04 -1.17 21.87
CA LYS A 762 -39.31 -0.76 21.27
C LYS A 762 -39.18 -0.47 19.77
N LEU A 763 -38.10 0.19 19.38
CA LEU A 763 -37.81 0.47 17.97
C LEU A 763 -37.57 -0.84 17.20
N CYS A 764 -36.71 -1.73 17.67
CA CYS A 764 -36.44 -3.01 17.02
C CYS A 764 -37.69 -3.85 16.89
N ARG A 765 -38.52 -3.97 17.93
CA ARG A 765 -39.80 -4.67 17.87
C ARG A 765 -40.79 -4.08 16.86
N ALA A 766 -40.80 -2.74 16.69
CA ALA A 766 -41.68 -2.09 15.71
C ALA A 766 -41.30 -2.44 14.27
N TYR A 767 -40.02 -2.80 14.02
CA TYR A 767 -39.52 -3.19 12.72
C TYR A 767 -39.38 -4.70 12.52
N GLU A 768 -39.62 -5.54 13.53
CA GLU A 768 -39.43 -7.00 13.49
C GLU A 768 -40.20 -7.68 12.35
N ASN A 769 -41.40 -7.20 12.04
CA ASN A 769 -42.24 -7.74 10.97
C ASN A 769 -42.24 -6.89 9.69
N THR A 770 -41.30 -5.95 9.57
CA THR A 770 -41.21 -5.10 8.38
C THR A 770 -40.60 -5.90 7.23
N LYS A 771 -41.32 -6.02 6.15
CA LYS A 771 -40.87 -6.73 4.95
C LYS A 771 -39.72 -5.94 4.29
N CYS A 772 -38.54 -6.55 4.23
CA CYS A 772 -37.39 -6.03 3.51
C CYS A 772 -36.62 -7.20 2.90
N ASP A 773 -36.90 -7.51 1.61
CA ASP A 773 -36.17 -8.57 0.92
C ASP A 773 -34.95 -7.97 0.22
N VAL A 774 -33.78 -8.55 0.43
CA VAL A 774 -32.53 -8.06 -0.14
C VAL A 774 -31.84 -9.18 -0.89
N SER A 775 -31.35 -8.87 -2.07
CA SER A 775 -30.47 -9.76 -2.83
C SER A 775 -29.39 -8.97 -3.53
N TYR A 776 -28.21 -9.56 -3.70
CA TYR A 776 -27.09 -8.90 -4.36
C TYR A 776 -26.39 -9.82 -5.35
N THR A 777 -25.71 -9.20 -6.32
CA THR A 777 -24.74 -9.84 -7.22
C THR A 777 -23.38 -9.20 -6.99
N ASN A 778 -22.39 -9.51 -7.82
CA ASN A 778 -21.04 -8.97 -7.68
C ASN A 778 -20.98 -7.42 -7.69
N ASP A 779 -21.90 -6.75 -8.39
CA ASP A 779 -21.93 -5.29 -8.59
C ASP A 779 -23.32 -4.67 -8.54
N SER A 780 -24.34 -5.43 -8.14
CA SER A 780 -25.71 -4.92 -8.02
C SER A 780 -26.38 -5.35 -6.73
N LEU A 781 -27.30 -4.51 -6.25
CA LEU A 781 -28.13 -4.72 -5.07
C LEU A 781 -29.59 -4.54 -5.47
N THR A 782 -30.45 -5.45 -5.06
CA THR A 782 -31.91 -5.32 -5.21
C THR A 782 -32.55 -5.34 -3.83
N VAL A 783 -33.30 -4.30 -3.51
CA VAL A 783 -34.05 -4.15 -2.25
C VAL A 783 -35.55 -4.06 -2.56
N LYS A 784 -36.38 -4.90 -1.91
CA LYS A 784 -37.83 -4.83 -1.97
C LYS A 784 -38.36 -4.41 -0.61
N LEU A 785 -39.14 -3.34 -0.59
CA LEU A 785 -39.73 -2.79 0.63
C LEU A 785 -41.01 -2.00 0.31
N ASP A 786 -41.83 -1.78 1.35
CA ASP A 786 -43.08 -1.04 1.21
C ASP A 786 -42.89 0.42 1.63
N GLY A 787 -43.30 1.34 0.73
CA GLY A 787 -43.34 2.76 1.00
C GLY A 787 -44.76 3.20 1.46
N SER A 788 -44.83 4.39 2.05
CA SER A 788 -46.09 5.01 2.38
C SER A 788 -46.16 6.48 1.93
N ALA A 789 -47.32 7.09 2.02
CA ALA A 789 -47.48 8.51 1.65
C ALA A 789 -46.62 9.44 2.51
N THR A 790 -46.32 9.07 3.75
CA THR A 790 -45.53 9.85 4.69
C THR A 790 -44.07 9.42 4.74
N LYS A 791 -43.74 8.14 4.46
CA LYS A 791 -42.40 7.58 4.40
C LYS A 791 -42.15 7.12 2.97
N ASN A 792 -41.66 8.04 2.15
CA ASN A 792 -41.49 7.91 0.69
C ASN A 792 -40.04 7.94 0.23
N TYR A 793 -39.08 7.75 1.14
CA TYR A 793 -37.66 7.53 0.84
C TYR A 793 -37.21 6.22 1.48
N ALA A 794 -36.52 5.40 0.71
CA ALA A 794 -35.74 4.27 1.22
C ALA A 794 -34.40 4.76 1.71
N LEU A 795 -34.04 4.39 2.92
CA LEU A 795 -32.73 4.60 3.56
C LEU A 795 -31.98 3.27 3.46
N ILE A 796 -30.96 3.22 2.61
CA ILE A 796 -30.17 2.01 2.36
C ILE A 796 -28.77 2.21 2.95
N PRO A 797 -28.29 1.32 3.85
CA PRO A 797 -26.99 1.47 4.53
C PRO A 797 -25.83 0.98 3.64
N VAL A 798 -25.73 1.57 2.47
CA VAL A 798 -24.65 1.41 1.49
C VAL A 798 -24.10 2.80 1.22
N VAL A 799 -22.78 2.92 1.13
CA VAL A 799 -22.14 4.22 0.88
C VAL A 799 -22.68 4.84 -0.40
N TYR A 800 -23.22 6.05 -0.26
CA TYR A 800 -23.66 6.83 -1.41
C TYR A 800 -22.50 7.09 -2.38
N SER A 801 -22.76 6.86 -3.64
CA SER A 801 -21.81 7.19 -4.70
C SER A 801 -22.56 7.64 -5.96
N LYS A 802 -22.00 8.61 -6.65
CA LYS A 802 -22.44 8.99 -8.00
C LYS A 802 -22.27 7.87 -9.03
N ASN A 803 -21.58 6.82 -8.66
CA ASN A 803 -21.36 5.61 -9.44
C ASN A 803 -22.57 4.66 -9.46
N TRP A 804 -23.57 4.88 -8.58
CA TRP A 804 -24.78 4.09 -8.54
C TRP A 804 -25.75 4.48 -9.65
N LYS A 805 -26.13 3.52 -10.46
CA LYS A 805 -27.29 3.59 -11.33
C LYS A 805 -28.47 2.96 -10.60
N VAL A 806 -29.44 3.79 -10.25
CA VAL A 806 -30.56 3.36 -9.44
C VAL A 806 -31.85 3.37 -10.26
N SER A 807 -32.65 2.31 -10.11
CA SER A 807 -34.00 2.26 -10.64
C SER A 807 -35.02 1.82 -9.56
N VAL A 808 -36.23 2.33 -9.63
CA VAL A 808 -37.37 1.94 -8.80
C VAL A 808 -38.47 1.42 -9.71
N ASN A 809 -38.89 0.18 -9.52
CA ASN A 809 -39.88 -0.48 -10.35
C ASN A 809 -39.56 -0.42 -11.86
N GLY A 810 -38.23 -0.50 -12.18
CA GLY A 810 -37.70 -0.42 -13.56
C GLY A 810 -37.57 1.00 -14.12
N GLN A 811 -37.97 2.05 -13.40
CA GLN A 811 -37.78 3.43 -13.81
C GLN A 811 -36.50 4.01 -13.18
N GLN A 812 -35.63 4.60 -14.00
CA GLN A 812 -34.39 5.19 -13.52
C GLN A 812 -34.65 6.43 -12.64
N VAL A 813 -34.02 6.48 -11.47
CA VAL A 813 -34.14 7.57 -10.51
C VAL A 813 -32.76 8.02 -10.04
N GLN A 814 -32.66 9.24 -9.51
CA GLN A 814 -31.44 9.70 -8.86
C GLN A 814 -31.47 9.32 -7.38
N ALA A 815 -30.40 8.67 -6.93
CA ALA A 815 -30.15 8.50 -5.50
C ALA A 815 -29.66 9.82 -4.88
N LYS A 816 -29.85 9.95 -3.58
CA LYS A 816 -29.45 11.10 -2.78
C LYS A 816 -28.61 10.60 -1.60
N GLU A 817 -27.61 11.37 -1.23
CA GLU A 817 -26.86 11.15 -0.01
C GLU A 817 -27.65 11.58 1.20
N ILE A 818 -27.69 10.74 2.24
CA ILE A 818 -28.31 11.05 3.53
C ILE A 818 -27.25 10.88 4.61
N ALA A 819 -27.07 11.92 5.43
CA ALA A 819 -26.14 11.96 6.57
C ALA A 819 -24.67 11.62 6.23
N GLY A 820 -24.23 11.94 5.02
CA GLY A 820 -22.83 11.75 4.60
C GLY A 820 -22.45 10.30 4.27
N LEU A 821 -23.42 9.34 4.29
CA LEU A 821 -23.12 7.95 4.00
C LEU A 821 -24.25 7.22 3.27
N PHE A 822 -25.46 7.23 3.82
CA PHE A 822 -26.57 6.39 3.35
C PHE A 822 -27.02 6.75 1.93
N THR A 823 -27.33 5.73 1.15
CA THR A 823 -27.97 5.93 -0.15
C THR A 823 -29.49 6.05 0.03
N GLY A 824 -30.01 7.26 -0.18
CA GLY A 824 -31.44 7.58 -0.14
C GLY A 824 -32.07 7.44 -1.53
N VAL A 825 -33.17 6.71 -1.63
CA VAL A 825 -33.89 6.48 -2.90
C VAL A 825 -35.34 6.85 -2.73
N LYS A 826 -35.86 7.75 -3.59
CA LYS A 826 -37.28 8.11 -3.59
C LYS A 826 -38.11 6.95 -4.07
N ILE A 827 -39.15 6.58 -3.31
CA ILE A 827 -40.04 5.44 -3.57
C ILE A 827 -41.53 5.86 -3.62
N HIS A 828 -42.38 4.96 -4.08
CA HIS A 828 -43.81 5.15 -4.15
C HIS A 828 -44.51 4.50 -2.94
N SER A 829 -45.79 4.83 -2.74
CA SER A 829 -46.61 4.13 -1.76
C SER A 829 -46.91 2.70 -2.23
N GLY A 830 -46.85 1.73 -1.31
CA GLY A 830 -46.93 0.30 -1.59
C GLY A 830 -45.60 -0.34 -1.89
N GLU A 831 -45.60 -1.50 -2.51
CA GLU A 831 -44.40 -2.31 -2.79
C GLU A 831 -43.51 -1.64 -3.83
N ASN A 832 -42.20 -1.57 -3.51
CA ASN A 832 -41.17 -1.04 -4.40
C ASN A 832 -40.02 -2.06 -4.53
N THR A 833 -39.57 -2.21 -5.78
CA THR A 833 -38.30 -2.91 -6.10
C THR A 833 -37.28 -1.88 -6.52
N ILE A 834 -36.26 -1.68 -5.68
CA ILE A 834 -35.13 -0.79 -5.92
C ILE A 834 -33.96 -1.64 -6.43
N THR A 835 -33.41 -1.27 -7.58
CA THR A 835 -32.18 -1.91 -8.10
C THR A 835 -31.10 -0.87 -8.21
N MET A 836 -29.92 -1.17 -7.64
CA MET A 836 -28.72 -0.35 -7.68
C MET A 836 -27.63 -1.13 -8.41
N GLU A 837 -27.06 -0.57 -9.46
CA GLU A 837 -25.95 -1.16 -10.23
C GLU A 837 -24.73 -0.22 -10.15
N PHE A 838 -23.56 -0.77 -9.80
CA PHE A 838 -22.34 0.02 -9.67
C PHE A 838 -21.63 0.16 -11.02
N GLU A 839 -21.38 1.39 -11.46
CA GLU A 839 -20.59 1.68 -12.65
C GLU A 839 -19.55 2.77 -12.35
N PRO A 840 -18.25 2.44 -12.31
CA PRO A 840 -17.20 3.43 -11.99
C PRO A 840 -17.21 4.60 -12.97
N GLN A 841 -17.11 5.82 -12.43
CA GLN A 841 -16.94 7.02 -13.26
C GLN A 841 -15.69 6.90 -14.14
N GLY A 842 -15.82 7.36 -15.37
CA GLY A 842 -14.73 7.34 -16.33
C GLY A 842 -14.46 6.00 -17.01
N ARG A 843 -15.15 4.91 -16.63
CA ARG A 843 -14.95 3.58 -17.24
C ARG A 843 -15.29 3.57 -18.74
N LYS A 844 -16.42 4.17 -19.13
CA LYS A 844 -16.84 4.26 -20.54
C LYS A 844 -15.90 5.17 -21.34
N GLU A 845 -15.58 6.33 -20.80
CA GLU A 845 -14.69 7.30 -21.43
C GLU A 845 -13.29 6.70 -21.58
N GLY A 846 -12.79 6.05 -20.55
CA GLY A 846 -11.50 5.36 -20.59
C GLY A 846 -11.44 4.26 -21.64
N LEU A 847 -12.49 3.44 -21.73
CA LEU A 847 -12.60 2.39 -22.75
C LEU A 847 -12.67 2.98 -24.15
N LEU A 848 -13.46 4.04 -24.36
CA LEU A 848 -13.56 4.71 -25.67
C LEU A 848 -12.21 5.28 -26.10
N ILE A 849 -11.47 5.93 -25.22
CA ILE A 849 -10.13 6.46 -25.54
C ILE A 849 -9.17 5.32 -25.86
N THR A 850 -9.21 4.22 -25.10
CA THR A 850 -8.38 3.05 -25.38
C THR A 850 -8.68 2.45 -26.74
N LEU A 851 -9.96 2.24 -27.07
CA LEU A 851 -10.37 1.70 -28.38
C LEU A 851 -10.04 2.64 -29.53
N ALA A 852 -10.26 3.96 -29.36
CA ALA A 852 -9.87 4.96 -30.36
C ALA A 852 -8.34 4.97 -30.56
N THR A 853 -7.56 4.92 -29.51
CA THR A 853 -6.09 4.85 -29.60
C THR A 853 -5.64 3.58 -30.32
N LEU A 854 -6.24 2.44 -29.99
CA LEU A 854 -5.94 1.17 -30.67
C LEU A 854 -6.27 1.24 -32.16
N LEU A 855 -7.44 1.78 -32.53
CA LEU A 855 -7.85 1.96 -33.92
C LEU A 855 -6.88 2.86 -34.68
N ILE A 856 -6.52 4.02 -34.09
CA ILE A 856 -5.54 4.94 -34.68
C ILE A 856 -4.19 4.25 -34.91
N LEU A 857 -3.72 3.47 -33.94
CA LEU A 857 -2.48 2.71 -34.07
C LEU A 857 -2.55 1.69 -35.20
N VAL A 858 -3.63 0.93 -35.28
CA VAL A 858 -3.83 -0.05 -36.38
C VAL A 858 -3.85 0.64 -37.75
N VAL A 859 -4.61 1.76 -37.86
CA VAL A 859 -4.67 2.55 -39.12
C VAL A 859 -3.26 3.08 -39.48
N CYS A 860 -2.54 3.63 -38.50
CA CYS A 860 -1.17 4.11 -38.76
C CYS A 860 -0.23 2.99 -39.21
N LEU A 861 -0.34 1.79 -38.64
CA LEU A 861 0.46 0.62 -39.03
C LEU A 861 0.13 0.15 -40.45
N VAL A 862 -1.17 0.13 -40.80
CA VAL A 862 -1.61 -0.23 -42.14
C VAL A 862 -1.11 0.79 -43.16
N ILE A 863 -1.26 2.09 -42.88
CA ILE A 863 -0.75 3.14 -43.77
C ILE A 863 0.78 3.06 -43.90
N ASP A 864 1.52 2.87 -42.82
CA ASP A 864 3.00 2.78 -42.85
C ASP A 864 3.51 1.55 -43.61
N HIS A 865 2.69 0.49 -43.64
CA HIS A 865 2.97 -0.72 -44.45
C HIS A 865 2.88 -0.44 -45.96
N PHE A 866 1.89 0.34 -46.39
CA PHE A 866 1.71 0.66 -47.82
C PHE A 866 2.45 1.92 -48.25
N LYS A 867 2.54 2.93 -47.41
CA LYS A 867 3.17 4.20 -47.67
C LYS A 867 3.78 4.76 -46.38
N LYS A 868 5.09 4.93 -46.35
CA LYS A 868 5.77 5.52 -45.19
C LYS A 868 5.13 6.84 -44.80
N ILE A 869 4.71 6.94 -43.55
CA ILE A 869 4.15 8.17 -42.97
C ILE A 869 5.28 9.17 -42.78
N ASN A 870 5.31 10.22 -43.59
CA ASN A 870 6.23 11.33 -43.39
C ASN A 870 5.56 12.42 -42.56
N VAL A 871 5.99 12.56 -41.32
CA VAL A 871 5.52 13.63 -40.43
C VAL A 871 6.10 14.97 -40.88
N PRO A 872 5.29 16.01 -41.09
CA PRO A 872 5.76 17.34 -41.47
C PRO A 872 6.82 17.89 -40.51
N ALA A 873 7.83 18.54 -41.05
CA ALA A 873 8.97 19.02 -40.25
C ALA A 873 8.54 19.99 -39.15
N TRP A 874 7.56 20.85 -39.40
CA TRP A 874 7.06 21.80 -38.40
C TRP A 874 6.44 21.11 -37.16
N ILE A 875 5.70 20.01 -37.33
CA ILE A 875 5.14 19.23 -36.21
C ILE A 875 6.29 18.66 -35.35
N GLN A 876 7.34 18.15 -36.03
CA GLN A 876 8.52 17.63 -35.29
C GLN A 876 9.27 18.77 -34.57
N TYR A 877 9.32 19.98 -35.10
CA TYR A 877 9.89 21.14 -34.41
C TYR A 877 9.06 21.56 -33.20
N CYS A 878 7.73 21.56 -33.31
CA CYS A 878 6.84 21.77 -32.16
C CYS A 878 7.08 20.70 -31.07
N ALA A 879 7.22 19.44 -31.44
CA ALA A 879 7.52 18.38 -30.50
C ALA A 879 8.85 18.59 -29.75
N VAL A 880 9.91 19.02 -30.44
CA VAL A 880 11.18 19.38 -29.80
C VAL A 880 11.01 20.55 -28.84
N PHE A 881 10.31 21.59 -29.27
CA PHE A 881 10.08 22.77 -28.42
C PHE A 881 9.35 22.38 -27.13
N VAL A 882 8.22 21.70 -27.24
CA VAL A 882 7.45 21.23 -26.08
C VAL A 882 8.30 20.31 -25.20
N TRP A 883 9.01 19.36 -25.80
CA TRP A 883 9.87 18.44 -25.07
C TRP A 883 10.98 19.14 -24.28
N LEU A 884 11.64 20.15 -24.89
CA LEU A 884 12.68 20.95 -24.21
C LEU A 884 12.12 21.77 -23.07
N GLN A 885 10.94 22.39 -23.26
CA GLN A 885 10.29 23.16 -22.16
C GLN A 885 9.92 22.25 -21.00
N LEU A 886 9.34 21.08 -21.29
CA LEU A 886 9.01 20.11 -20.26
C LEU A 886 10.28 19.58 -19.54
N LEU A 887 11.35 19.29 -20.30
CA LEU A 887 12.61 18.82 -19.71
C LEU A 887 13.24 19.90 -18.79
N ASN A 888 13.24 21.16 -19.23
CA ASN A 888 13.70 22.27 -18.42
C ASN A 888 12.85 22.44 -17.16
N ALA A 889 11.51 22.41 -17.31
CA ALA A 889 10.59 22.54 -16.18
C ALA A 889 10.83 21.41 -15.15
N VAL A 890 10.94 20.17 -15.60
CA VAL A 890 11.21 19.02 -14.73
C VAL A 890 12.60 19.13 -14.06
N ALA A 891 13.65 19.48 -14.83
CA ALA A 891 14.99 19.61 -14.28
C ALA A 891 15.07 20.74 -13.23
N VAL A 892 14.43 21.87 -13.50
CA VAL A 892 14.40 23.01 -12.56
C VAL A 892 13.54 22.68 -11.34
N ALA A 893 12.31 22.21 -11.53
CA ALA A 893 11.37 21.98 -10.44
C ALA A 893 11.79 20.80 -9.55
N MET A 894 12.23 19.67 -10.13
CA MET A 894 12.54 18.48 -9.36
C MET A 894 13.96 18.46 -8.79
N PHE A 895 14.91 19.17 -9.39
CA PHE A 895 16.31 19.06 -8.97
C PHE A 895 16.93 20.41 -8.59
N LEU A 896 16.86 21.43 -9.46
CA LEU A 896 17.59 22.68 -9.21
C LEU A 896 17.05 23.42 -7.97
N ILE A 897 15.74 23.64 -7.91
CA ILE A 897 15.11 24.40 -6.82
C ILE A 897 15.27 23.65 -5.48
N PRO A 898 14.97 22.33 -5.37
CA PRO A 898 15.18 21.60 -4.11
C PRO A 898 16.63 21.57 -3.66
N VAL A 899 17.60 21.43 -4.57
CA VAL A 899 19.04 21.50 -4.22
C VAL A 899 19.41 22.89 -3.69
N ILE A 900 18.96 23.96 -4.34
CA ILE A 900 19.23 25.33 -3.86
C ILE A 900 18.60 25.55 -2.48
N ALA A 901 17.39 25.07 -2.25
CA ALA A 901 16.70 25.18 -0.98
C ALA A 901 17.37 24.35 0.14
N ALA A 902 18.01 23.22 -0.20
CA ALA A 902 18.73 22.38 0.75
C ALA A 902 20.02 23.00 1.30
N VAL A 903 20.70 23.86 0.53
CA VAL A 903 21.99 24.45 0.92
C VAL A 903 21.91 25.25 2.23
N PRO A 904 20.98 26.19 2.45
CA PRO A 904 20.89 26.91 3.71
C PRO A 904 20.62 26.01 4.91
N ALA A 905 19.77 24.99 4.76
CA ALA A 905 19.46 24.05 5.83
C ALA A 905 20.67 23.19 6.19
N LEU A 906 21.46 22.75 5.21
CA LEU A 906 22.71 22.02 5.43
C LEU A 906 23.73 22.87 6.18
N LEU A 907 23.92 24.14 5.78
CA LEU A 907 24.81 25.07 6.45
C LEU A 907 24.38 25.30 7.90
N TYR A 908 23.07 25.49 8.13
CA TYR A 908 22.53 25.64 9.48
C TYR A 908 22.80 24.41 10.37
N GLN A 909 22.59 23.19 9.86
CA GLN A 909 22.89 21.97 10.61
C GLN A 909 24.38 21.79 10.90
N ILE A 910 25.25 22.14 9.95
CA ILE A 910 26.68 22.12 10.15
C ILE A 910 27.09 23.11 11.28
N ILE A 911 26.53 24.31 11.24
CA ILE A 911 26.79 25.34 12.29
C ILE A 911 26.32 24.83 13.65
N LEU A 912 25.09 24.26 13.74
CA LEU A 912 24.58 23.71 14.99
C LEU A 912 25.47 22.59 15.56
N LYS A 913 25.93 21.67 14.70
CA LYS A 913 26.87 20.60 15.13
C LYS A 913 28.22 21.14 15.56
N ILE A 914 28.75 22.16 14.90
CA ILE A 914 29.99 22.83 15.33
C ILE A 914 29.78 23.49 16.68
N MET A 915 28.65 24.17 16.89
CA MET A 915 28.32 24.79 18.18
C MET A 915 28.09 23.76 19.32
N GLN A 916 27.67 22.55 19.01
CA GLN A 916 27.53 21.44 19.99
C GLN A 916 28.89 20.80 20.33
N ILE A 917 29.89 20.93 19.46
CA ILE A 917 31.24 20.38 19.65
C ILE A 917 32.15 21.41 20.37
N LEU A 918 31.94 22.72 20.14
CA LEU A 918 32.59 23.82 20.86
C LEU A 918 31.91 24.09 22.23
#